data_bb9adb11ef00ed788124b17d68b6e71d
#
_entry.id   bb9adb11ef00ed788124b17d68b6e71d
#
_cell.length_a   1.000
_cell.length_b   1.000
_cell.length_c   1.000
_cell.angle_alpha   90.00
_cell.angle_beta   90.00
_cell.angle_gamma   90.00
#
_symmetry.space_group_name_H-M   'P 1'
#
loop_
_entity.id
_entity.type
_entity.pdbx_description
1 polymer ?
#
loop_
_entity_poly.entity_id
_entity_poly.type
_entity_poly.pdbx_seq_one_letter_code
_entity_poly.pdbx_strand_id
1 'polypeptide(L)'
;MSLMIGKHEGPAYLLRHQGAHSPKHDQDFGETRLSPLLTRVKMLRRRLRARADSEHEQAILRIVIVAVVLAYMAATYSPSEAAAGPGHGELLLLQGLAAALVLALLLFVAICIWPASNVPRRAVGMLADAGAATFCMFLAGESGVSMVGVYLFITFGNGFRYGNPYLFTCQALCLIGYWGVVLFAPYWQAYRVTGWALFFALLILPYYVSKLLTRIQVSRVRAEEANRAKSSFLANMSHEMRTPLSGIVGVAELLQTTSLSPQQAELMRLMRHSVTLLRSLVDDVLDISKIEAGRLTIEMADFDLHATLNGLVGLLRPYANAKGLGFHAMVDPAIDYRLRGDPHHLRQVLLNLLSNAIKFTERGEIAVEVTLLAETEDGLRLRFDVRDTGIGISEIVQRRIFERFVQADESTTRRYGGTGLGTTIAKQLVELMGGVIGVTSALGAGSTFWFEIPLLKPIADSTTAAAADDEHVANPTIGLLVTDASPTRQVRTLVESACGRFDTVSVALVAPRIRKLLEQDVTISAVLVGGDVETACQVFAAIAPERATSAFAMVYLSPTQLTSSDEARLRQADGVTCVSPDVSPRVLRNAIHAATTHDVSEGAEIIDLGQVLKEQRQPLRILVAEDNATNQAIVRKLLESAGHTVLLSSNGE
;
A
#
# COMPACT_ATOMS: atom_id res chain seq x y z
N MET A 1 -14.20 -24.83 -50.92
CA MET A 1 -15.12 -25.25 -49.86
C MET A 1 -14.93 -24.30 -48.69
N SER A 2 -15.94 -23.54 -48.36
CA SER A 2 -15.97 -22.27 -47.66
C SER A 2 -15.39 -22.30 -46.24
N LEU A 3 -14.51 -21.35 -45.95
CA LEU A 3 -14.09 -20.97 -44.60
C LEU A 3 -14.83 -19.68 -44.19
N MET A 4 -15.72 -19.81 -43.21
CA MET A 4 -16.31 -18.67 -42.52
C MET A 4 -15.31 -18.09 -41.52
N ILE A 5 -14.99 -16.82 -41.70
CA ILE A 5 -14.24 -16.03 -40.73
C ILE A 5 -15.26 -15.32 -39.82
N GLY A 6 -15.33 -15.76 -38.57
CA GLY A 6 -16.11 -15.09 -37.52
C GLY A 6 -15.33 -13.91 -36.94
N LYS A 7 -15.84 -12.70 -37.12
CA LYS A 7 -15.43 -11.49 -36.39
C LYS A 7 -15.98 -11.57 -34.95
N HIS A 8 -15.11 -11.56 -33.96
CA HIS A 8 -15.47 -11.23 -32.58
C HIS A 8 -15.19 -9.75 -32.31
N GLU A 9 -16.22 -8.96 -32.28
CA GLU A 9 -16.23 -7.63 -31.70
C GLU A 9 -16.41 -7.78 -30.17
N GLY A 10 -15.50 -7.20 -29.39
CA GLY A 10 -15.64 -7.10 -27.93
C GLY A 10 -16.50 -5.91 -27.53
N PRO A 11 -17.24 -5.97 -26.42
CA PRO A 11 -18.17 -4.93 -26.02
C PRO A 11 -17.44 -3.74 -25.38
N ALA A 12 -17.68 -2.55 -25.94
CA ALA A 12 -17.36 -1.27 -25.36
C ALA A 12 -18.37 -0.95 -24.23
N TYR A 13 -17.91 -0.82 -23.00
CA TYR A 13 -18.72 -0.26 -21.92
C TYR A 13 -18.64 1.27 -21.94
N LEU A 14 -19.70 1.87 -22.43
CA LEU A 14 -20.04 3.27 -22.27
C LEU A 14 -20.52 3.51 -20.83
N LEU A 15 -19.73 4.18 -20.02
CA LEU A 15 -20.23 4.86 -18.82
C LEU A 15 -20.39 6.34 -19.11
N ARG A 16 -21.64 6.71 -19.38
CA ARG A 16 -22.13 8.08 -19.43
C ARG A 16 -22.62 8.45 -18.04
N HIS A 17 -21.89 9.28 -17.32
CA HIS A 17 -22.45 10.06 -16.23
C HIS A 17 -22.29 11.53 -16.56
N GLN A 18 -23.41 12.15 -16.93
CA GLN A 18 -23.59 13.58 -16.91
C GLN A 18 -23.83 14.01 -15.47
N GLY A 19 -22.95 14.84 -14.97
CA GLY A 19 -23.14 15.62 -13.76
C GLY A 19 -22.70 17.05 -14.07
N ALA A 20 -23.67 17.91 -14.35
CA ALA A 20 -23.47 19.33 -14.52
C ALA A 20 -23.06 19.94 -13.15
N HIS A 21 -21.85 20.44 -13.01
CA HIS A 21 -21.49 21.36 -11.94
C HIS A 21 -21.05 22.69 -12.53
N SER A 22 -21.83 23.69 -12.16
CA SER A 22 -21.59 25.11 -12.26
C SER A 22 -20.21 25.52 -11.74
N PRO A 23 -19.50 26.44 -12.41
CA PRO A 23 -18.20 26.90 -11.91
C PRO A 23 -18.39 27.86 -10.72
N LYS A 24 -18.00 27.43 -9.53
CA LYS A 24 -17.77 28.32 -8.41
C LYS A 24 -16.44 29.06 -8.59
N HIS A 25 -16.50 30.36 -8.38
CA HIS A 25 -15.40 31.31 -8.24
C HIS A 25 -14.31 30.78 -7.31
N ASP A 26 -13.17 30.36 -7.85
CA ASP A 26 -11.93 30.25 -7.13
C ASP A 26 -11.23 31.60 -7.17
N GLN A 27 -11.08 32.21 -6.01
CA GLN A 27 -10.28 33.40 -5.80
C GLN A 27 -8.79 33.04 -5.92
N ASP A 28 -8.20 33.66 -6.91
CA ASP A 28 -6.83 33.63 -7.37
C ASP A 28 -5.89 34.22 -6.31
N PHE A 29 -5.09 33.39 -5.64
CA PHE A 29 -3.92 33.82 -4.88
C PHE A 29 -2.66 33.53 -5.69
N GLY A 30 -2.12 34.57 -6.32
CA GLY A 30 -0.68 34.73 -6.55
C GLY A 30 0.00 33.81 -7.55
N GLU A 31 -0.62 33.45 -8.70
CA GLU A 31 0.14 32.94 -9.85
C GLU A 31 0.74 34.13 -10.63
N THR A 32 2.07 34.27 -10.52
CA THR A 32 2.87 35.05 -11.47
C THR A 32 2.44 34.70 -12.89
N ARG A 33 1.92 35.66 -13.65
CA ARG A 33 1.48 35.52 -15.06
C ARG A 33 2.60 34.90 -15.88
N LEU A 34 2.63 33.58 -15.96
CA LEU A 34 3.43 32.86 -16.95
C LEU A 34 3.04 33.35 -18.33
N SER A 35 4.00 33.79 -19.14
CA SER A 35 3.76 34.28 -20.48
C SER A 35 2.89 33.28 -21.26
N PRO A 36 1.95 33.73 -22.10
CA PRO A 36 1.04 32.85 -22.85
C PRO A 36 1.79 31.77 -23.67
N LEU A 37 3.05 32.01 -23.99
CA LEU A 37 3.96 31.05 -24.61
C LEU A 37 4.28 29.86 -23.70
N LEU A 38 4.61 30.08 -22.43
CA LEU A 38 4.91 29.01 -21.45
C LEU A 38 3.69 28.11 -21.19
N THR A 39 2.50 28.69 -21.15
CA THR A 39 1.26 27.92 -20.99
C THR A 39 0.99 27.05 -22.21
N ARG A 40 1.22 27.56 -23.43
CA ARG A 40 1.11 26.78 -24.69
C ARG A 40 2.15 25.64 -24.74
N VAL A 41 3.37 25.89 -24.33
CA VAL A 41 4.43 24.87 -24.27
C VAL A 41 4.09 23.78 -23.23
N LYS A 42 3.58 24.14 -22.04
CA LYS A 42 3.12 23.18 -21.05
C LYS A 42 1.95 22.30 -21.57
N MET A 43 0.99 22.90 -22.27
CA MET A 43 -0.11 22.15 -22.88
C MET A 43 0.38 21.22 -24.00
N LEU A 44 1.29 21.69 -24.87
CA LEU A 44 1.88 20.86 -25.91
C LEU A 44 2.66 19.68 -25.31
N ARG A 45 3.47 19.93 -24.28
CA ARG A 45 4.22 18.89 -23.57
C ARG A 45 3.29 17.85 -22.92
N ARG A 46 2.17 18.26 -22.32
CA ARG A 46 1.12 17.34 -21.80
C ARG A 46 0.49 16.50 -22.93
N ARG A 47 0.14 17.11 -24.06
CA ARG A 47 -0.42 16.40 -25.22
C ARG A 47 0.56 15.39 -25.81
N LEU A 48 1.84 15.75 -25.94
CA LEU A 48 2.88 14.87 -26.46
C LEU A 48 3.18 13.70 -25.51
N ARG A 49 3.20 13.94 -24.19
CA ARG A 49 3.39 12.87 -23.18
C ARG A 49 2.21 11.89 -23.07
N ALA A 50 1.01 12.33 -23.39
CA ALA A 50 -0.20 11.49 -23.37
C ALA A 50 -0.33 10.59 -24.61
N ARG A 51 0.61 10.65 -25.57
CA ARG A 51 0.61 9.78 -26.76
C ARG A 51 1.03 8.36 -26.43
N ALA A 52 0.32 7.40 -26.98
CA ALA A 52 0.66 5.97 -26.87
C ALA A 52 1.88 5.57 -27.72
N ASP A 53 2.33 6.45 -28.66
CA ASP A 53 3.49 6.21 -29.53
C ASP A 53 4.61 7.23 -29.27
N SER A 54 5.85 6.84 -29.59
CA SER A 54 7.05 7.66 -29.44
C SER A 54 7.46 8.42 -30.72
N GLU A 55 6.52 8.65 -31.64
CA GLU A 55 6.78 9.31 -32.94
C GLU A 55 7.37 10.73 -32.78
N HIS A 56 6.90 11.47 -31.77
CA HIS A 56 7.40 12.81 -31.45
C HIS A 56 8.86 12.80 -30.93
N GLU A 57 9.24 11.78 -30.15
CA GLU A 57 10.62 11.61 -29.67
C GLU A 57 11.58 11.36 -30.84
N GLN A 58 11.17 10.53 -31.80
CA GLN A 58 11.94 10.26 -32.99
C GLN A 58 12.12 11.54 -33.85
N ALA A 59 11.07 12.34 -33.98
CA ALA A 59 11.12 13.59 -34.72
C ALA A 59 12.08 14.61 -34.06
N ILE A 60 12.04 14.72 -32.72
CA ILE A 60 12.99 15.56 -31.97
C ILE A 60 14.43 15.07 -32.16
N LEU A 61 14.66 13.77 -32.02
CA LEU A 61 15.97 13.16 -32.15
C LEU A 61 16.54 13.38 -33.57
N ARG A 62 15.70 13.25 -34.62
CA ARG A 62 16.05 13.54 -35.99
C ARG A 62 16.51 15.00 -36.16
N ILE A 63 15.76 15.96 -35.63
CA ILE A 63 16.10 17.38 -35.66
C ILE A 63 17.46 17.62 -34.99
N VAL A 64 17.67 17.06 -33.80
CA VAL A 64 18.92 17.23 -33.03
C VAL A 64 20.10 16.64 -33.79
N ILE A 65 20.01 15.42 -34.30
CA ILE A 65 21.10 14.76 -35.04
C ILE A 65 21.45 15.56 -36.28
N VAL A 66 20.47 15.91 -37.14
CA VAL A 66 20.70 16.65 -38.38
C VAL A 66 21.25 18.05 -38.10
N ALA A 67 20.74 18.75 -37.06
CA ALA A 67 21.25 20.07 -36.68
C ALA A 67 22.68 20.02 -36.17
N VAL A 68 23.06 19.02 -35.36
CA VAL A 68 24.44 18.85 -34.87
C VAL A 68 25.40 18.55 -36.03
N VAL A 69 25.02 17.65 -36.94
CA VAL A 69 25.86 17.33 -38.13
C VAL A 69 25.99 18.54 -39.05
N LEU A 70 24.90 19.26 -39.28
CA LEU A 70 24.91 20.48 -40.09
C LEU A 70 25.79 21.57 -39.46
N ALA A 71 25.70 21.80 -38.16
CA ALA A 71 26.51 22.76 -37.43
C ALA A 71 28.02 22.39 -37.48
N TYR A 72 28.35 21.12 -37.30
CA TYR A 72 29.72 20.62 -37.42
C TYR A 72 30.26 20.84 -38.81
N MET A 73 29.54 20.45 -39.85
CA MET A 73 29.95 20.63 -41.25
C MET A 73 30.06 22.12 -41.64
N ALA A 74 29.16 22.97 -41.15
CA ALA A 74 29.22 24.41 -41.37
C ALA A 74 30.44 25.07 -40.69
N ALA A 75 30.82 24.59 -39.50
CA ALA A 75 31.97 25.07 -38.75
C ALA A 75 33.33 24.65 -39.38
N THR A 76 33.36 23.51 -40.08
CA THR A 76 34.54 22.96 -40.73
C THR A 76 34.64 23.39 -42.19
N TYR A 77 33.62 24.01 -42.78
CA TYR A 77 33.60 24.47 -44.16
C TYR A 77 34.53 25.65 -44.36
N SER A 78 35.53 25.49 -45.29
CA SER A 78 36.47 26.55 -45.69
C SER A 78 36.18 27.00 -47.12
N PRO A 79 35.65 28.22 -47.34
CA PRO A 79 35.35 28.71 -48.69
C PRO A 79 36.57 28.85 -49.57
N SER A 80 37.80 29.09 -49.02
CA SER A 80 39.04 29.24 -49.74
C SER A 80 39.53 27.90 -50.29
N GLU A 81 39.39 26.82 -49.63
CA GLU A 81 39.74 25.46 -50.07
C GLU A 81 38.73 24.94 -51.11
N ALA A 82 37.46 25.28 -50.91
CA ALA A 82 36.37 24.93 -51.83
C ALA A 82 36.52 25.60 -53.23
N ALA A 83 37.19 26.77 -53.32
CA ALA A 83 37.42 27.46 -54.55
C ALA A 83 38.65 26.91 -55.33
N ALA A 84 39.58 26.24 -54.68
CA ALA A 84 40.83 25.73 -55.26
C ALA A 84 40.75 24.25 -55.70
N GLY A 85 39.67 23.50 -55.40
CA GLY A 85 39.53 22.08 -55.69
C GLY A 85 38.07 21.68 -55.99
N PRO A 86 37.70 20.38 -55.90
CA PRO A 86 36.34 19.87 -56.17
C PRO A 86 35.31 20.19 -55.06
N GLY A 87 35.41 21.44 -54.55
CA GLY A 87 34.55 21.90 -53.39
C GLY A 87 33.04 21.95 -53.61
N HIS A 88 32.58 21.61 -54.80
CA HIS A 88 31.11 21.48 -55.06
C HIS A 88 30.44 20.40 -54.23
N GLY A 89 31.18 19.36 -53.79
CA GLY A 89 30.62 18.27 -52.97
C GLY A 89 30.27 18.69 -51.56
N GLU A 90 31.11 19.53 -50.91
CA GLU A 90 30.85 20.00 -49.54
C GLU A 90 29.67 20.98 -49.47
N LEU A 91 29.55 21.87 -50.46
CA LEU A 91 28.44 22.79 -50.58
C LEU A 91 27.11 22.04 -50.81
N LEU A 92 27.13 21.02 -51.69
CA LEU A 92 25.97 20.15 -51.92
C LEU A 92 25.58 19.37 -50.67
N LEU A 93 26.56 18.91 -49.87
CA LEU A 93 26.31 18.22 -48.61
C LEU A 93 25.65 19.15 -47.59
N LEU A 94 26.14 20.39 -47.44
CA LEU A 94 25.52 21.39 -46.55
C LEU A 94 24.08 21.72 -46.99
N GLN A 95 23.84 21.91 -48.30
CA GLN A 95 22.52 22.17 -48.83
C GLN A 95 21.55 20.98 -48.57
N GLY A 96 22.04 19.75 -48.79
CA GLY A 96 21.24 18.54 -48.53
C GLY A 96 20.89 18.36 -47.06
N LEU A 97 21.82 18.60 -46.14
CA LEU A 97 21.59 18.57 -44.69
C LEU A 97 20.62 19.67 -44.25
N ALA A 98 20.74 20.88 -44.82
CA ALA A 98 19.80 21.96 -44.55
C ALA A 98 18.35 21.59 -45.01
N ALA A 99 18.23 21.00 -46.19
CA ALA A 99 16.95 20.51 -46.71
C ALA A 99 16.37 19.37 -45.81
N ALA A 100 17.22 18.46 -45.36
CA ALA A 100 16.82 17.40 -44.42
C ALA A 100 16.35 17.98 -43.07
N LEU A 101 17.00 19.02 -42.54
CA LEU A 101 16.57 19.71 -41.34
C LEU A 101 15.20 20.38 -41.49
N VAL A 102 14.99 21.07 -42.62
CA VAL A 102 13.67 21.68 -42.94
C VAL A 102 12.59 20.61 -42.99
N LEU A 103 12.84 19.48 -43.66
CA LEU A 103 11.90 18.37 -43.75
C LEU A 103 11.60 17.77 -42.35
N ALA A 104 12.63 17.62 -41.49
CA ALA A 104 12.49 17.15 -40.12
C ALA A 104 11.61 18.08 -39.29
N LEU A 105 11.80 19.40 -39.41
CA LEU A 105 10.96 20.42 -38.76
C LEU A 105 9.49 20.37 -39.26
N LEU A 106 9.27 20.24 -40.57
CA LEU A 106 7.93 20.10 -41.14
C LEU A 106 7.22 18.85 -40.64
N LEU A 107 7.92 17.71 -40.55
CA LEU A 107 7.37 16.47 -39.95
C LEU A 107 7.03 16.66 -38.49
N PHE A 108 7.85 17.34 -37.71
CA PHE A 108 7.57 17.63 -36.31
C PHE A 108 6.33 18.54 -36.15
N VAL A 109 6.24 19.58 -36.95
CA VAL A 109 5.05 20.47 -36.98
C VAL A 109 3.80 19.68 -37.35
N ALA A 110 3.88 18.80 -38.36
CA ALA A 110 2.78 17.93 -38.73
C ALA A 110 2.33 17.00 -37.58
N ILE A 111 3.27 16.51 -36.75
CA ILE A 111 2.95 15.74 -35.52
C ILE A 111 2.24 16.61 -34.48
N CYS A 112 2.64 17.87 -34.35
CA CYS A 112 2.00 18.79 -33.39
C CYS A 112 0.57 19.17 -33.82
N ILE A 113 0.31 19.31 -35.15
CA ILE A 113 -1.02 19.66 -35.70
C ILE A 113 -1.94 18.45 -35.71
N TRP A 114 -1.45 17.30 -36.17
CA TRP A 114 -2.22 16.04 -36.24
C TRP A 114 -1.58 14.98 -35.34
N PRO A 115 -1.93 14.95 -34.05
CA PRO A 115 -1.27 14.07 -33.08
C PRO A 115 -1.63 12.57 -33.23
N ALA A 116 -2.63 12.21 -34.06
CA ALA A 116 -2.95 10.81 -34.31
C ALA A 116 -1.81 10.09 -35.04
N SER A 117 -1.63 8.78 -34.76
CA SER A 117 -0.69 7.95 -35.48
C SER A 117 -1.02 7.88 -36.97
N ASN A 118 -0.03 8.10 -37.84
CA ASN A 118 -0.24 8.17 -39.28
C ASN A 118 0.84 7.38 -40.03
N VAL A 119 0.43 6.29 -40.67
CA VAL A 119 1.32 5.39 -41.41
C VAL A 119 2.05 6.10 -42.55
N PRO A 120 1.40 6.89 -43.43
CA PRO A 120 2.09 7.67 -44.48
C PRO A 120 3.16 8.61 -43.93
N ARG A 121 2.89 9.32 -42.82
CA ARG A 121 3.86 10.23 -42.20
C ARG A 121 5.10 9.48 -41.70
N ARG A 122 4.93 8.29 -41.11
CA ARG A 122 6.04 7.42 -40.71
C ARG A 122 6.83 6.93 -41.89
N ALA A 123 6.18 6.55 -42.98
CA ALA A 123 6.85 6.16 -44.23
C ALA A 123 7.71 7.29 -44.83
N VAL A 124 7.17 8.52 -44.88
CA VAL A 124 7.90 9.71 -45.30
C VAL A 124 9.11 9.95 -44.39
N GLY A 125 8.94 9.79 -43.08
CA GLY A 125 10.04 9.93 -42.10
C GLY A 125 11.16 8.90 -42.34
N MET A 126 10.83 7.63 -42.54
CA MET A 126 11.81 6.57 -42.83
C MET A 126 12.54 6.82 -44.15
N LEU A 127 11.82 7.25 -45.17
CA LEU A 127 12.40 7.56 -46.50
C LEU A 127 13.36 8.78 -46.40
N ALA A 128 12.96 9.80 -45.63
CA ALA A 128 13.79 10.97 -45.40
C ALA A 128 15.09 10.63 -44.66
N ASP A 129 14.98 9.79 -43.58
CA ASP A 129 16.15 9.37 -42.81
C ASP A 129 17.12 8.52 -43.63
N ALA A 130 16.59 7.49 -44.32
CA ALA A 130 17.41 6.62 -45.17
C ALA A 130 17.99 7.39 -46.36
N GLY A 131 17.22 8.29 -46.99
CA GLY A 131 17.67 9.14 -48.09
C GLY A 131 18.77 10.11 -47.68
N ALA A 132 18.63 10.78 -46.55
CA ALA A 132 19.64 11.70 -46.02
C ALA A 132 20.94 10.95 -45.69
N ALA A 133 20.88 9.79 -45.04
CA ALA A 133 22.06 8.97 -44.77
C ALA A 133 22.73 8.47 -46.05
N THR A 134 21.95 8.06 -47.07
CA THR A 134 22.44 7.66 -48.38
C THR A 134 23.15 8.81 -49.09
N PHE A 135 22.54 10.00 -49.09
CA PHE A 135 23.09 11.20 -49.70
C PHE A 135 24.42 11.61 -49.06
N CYS A 136 24.48 11.63 -47.73
CA CYS A 136 25.69 11.91 -46.98
C CYS A 136 26.79 10.89 -47.31
N MET A 137 26.46 9.58 -47.32
CA MET A 137 27.42 8.52 -47.61
C MET A 137 27.97 8.61 -49.04
N PHE A 138 27.14 9.02 -49.99
CA PHE A 138 27.56 9.17 -51.40
C PHE A 138 28.58 10.29 -51.61
N LEU A 139 28.37 11.44 -50.92
CA LEU A 139 29.20 12.62 -51.08
C LEU A 139 30.44 12.66 -50.17
N ALA A 140 30.35 12.08 -48.98
CA ALA A 140 31.40 12.22 -47.97
C ALA A 140 32.59 11.27 -48.14
N GLY A 141 32.61 10.41 -49.16
CA GLY A 141 33.75 9.53 -49.43
C GLY A 141 34.12 8.64 -48.24
N GLU A 142 35.39 8.75 -47.75
CA GLU A 142 35.89 7.99 -46.59
C GLU A 142 35.07 8.27 -45.30
N SER A 143 34.78 9.53 -45.02
CA SER A 143 33.99 9.94 -43.84
C SER A 143 32.58 9.38 -43.88
N GLY A 144 32.07 9.03 -45.06
CA GLY A 144 30.75 8.42 -45.27
C GLY A 144 30.62 7.01 -44.71
N VAL A 145 31.72 6.32 -44.41
CA VAL A 145 31.68 4.97 -43.77
C VAL A 145 30.96 5.01 -42.44
N SER A 146 31.04 6.08 -41.67
CA SER A 146 30.34 6.28 -40.41
C SER A 146 28.82 6.24 -40.56
N MET A 147 28.25 6.52 -41.71
CA MET A 147 26.81 6.50 -41.99
C MET A 147 26.20 5.08 -41.93
N VAL A 148 27.04 4.04 -41.98
CA VAL A 148 26.57 2.65 -41.74
C VAL A 148 25.98 2.51 -40.34
N GLY A 149 26.59 3.15 -39.32
CA GLY A 149 26.05 3.23 -37.99
C GLY A 149 24.68 3.95 -37.95
N VAL A 150 24.52 4.99 -38.76
CA VAL A 150 23.26 5.73 -38.89
C VAL A 150 22.19 4.85 -39.53
N TYR A 151 22.49 4.08 -40.57
CA TYR A 151 21.54 3.12 -41.15
C TYR A 151 21.04 2.07 -40.11
N LEU A 152 21.96 1.52 -39.33
CA LEU A 152 21.58 0.59 -38.25
C LEU A 152 20.72 1.28 -37.20
N PHE A 153 21.08 2.49 -36.80
CA PHE A 153 20.33 3.28 -35.83
C PHE A 153 18.87 3.56 -36.29
N ILE A 154 18.73 3.99 -37.57
CA ILE A 154 17.42 4.26 -38.18
C ILE A 154 16.61 2.96 -38.24
N THR A 155 17.23 1.85 -38.68
CA THR A 155 16.58 0.55 -38.81
C THR A 155 16.09 0.02 -37.46
N PHE A 156 16.97 -0.01 -36.46
CA PHE A 156 16.60 -0.47 -35.11
C PHE A 156 15.64 0.49 -34.42
N GLY A 157 15.83 1.81 -34.58
CA GLY A 157 14.95 2.80 -33.97
C GLY A 157 13.50 2.69 -34.45
N ASN A 158 13.29 2.42 -35.74
CA ASN A 158 11.94 2.15 -36.27
C ASN A 158 11.43 0.77 -35.85
N GLY A 159 12.31 -0.25 -35.82
CA GLY A 159 11.93 -1.61 -35.40
C GLY A 159 11.49 -1.71 -33.96
N PHE A 160 12.21 -1.11 -33.03
CA PHE A 160 11.90 -1.13 -31.59
C PHE A 160 10.62 -0.35 -31.26
N ARG A 161 10.32 0.73 -32.01
CA ARG A 161 9.15 1.57 -31.77
C ARG A 161 7.89 1.07 -32.43
N TYR A 162 7.98 0.57 -33.65
CA TYR A 162 6.81 0.25 -34.47
C TYR A 162 6.71 -1.23 -34.84
N GLY A 163 7.67 -2.04 -34.41
CA GLY A 163 7.69 -3.48 -34.61
C GLY A 163 8.36 -3.94 -35.91
N ASN A 164 8.39 -5.26 -36.08
CA ASN A 164 9.11 -5.93 -37.17
C ASN A 164 8.78 -5.45 -38.59
N PRO A 165 7.51 -5.13 -38.97
CA PRO A 165 7.22 -4.63 -40.31
C PRO A 165 7.97 -3.35 -40.65
N TYR A 166 8.06 -2.42 -39.70
CA TYR A 166 8.80 -1.17 -39.88
C TYR A 166 10.31 -1.37 -39.88
N LEU A 167 10.83 -2.32 -39.10
CA LEU A 167 12.22 -2.73 -39.11
C LEU A 167 12.64 -3.20 -40.52
N PHE A 168 11.90 -4.15 -41.08
CA PHE A 168 12.24 -4.70 -42.39
C PHE A 168 12.02 -3.72 -43.55
N THR A 169 10.99 -2.87 -43.46
CA THR A 169 10.77 -1.81 -44.45
C THR A 169 11.92 -0.80 -44.41
N CYS A 170 12.34 -0.35 -43.27
CA CYS A 170 13.46 0.57 -43.08
C CYS A 170 14.79 -0.09 -43.53
N GLN A 171 15.01 -1.35 -43.17
CA GLN A 171 16.18 -2.11 -43.63
C GLN A 171 16.25 -2.20 -45.14
N ALA A 172 15.14 -2.50 -45.81
CA ALA A 172 15.08 -2.57 -47.26
C ALA A 172 15.44 -1.20 -47.91
N LEU A 173 14.88 -0.09 -47.37
CA LEU A 173 15.23 1.27 -47.86
C LEU A 173 16.72 1.57 -47.66
N CYS A 174 17.28 1.25 -46.49
CA CYS A 174 18.71 1.44 -46.22
C CYS A 174 19.60 0.57 -47.11
N LEU A 175 19.23 -0.70 -47.35
CA LEU A 175 19.98 -1.58 -48.26
C LEU A 175 19.95 -1.12 -49.70
N ILE A 176 18.82 -0.64 -50.22
CA ILE A 176 18.68 -0.08 -51.56
C ILE A 176 19.56 1.15 -51.69
N GLY A 177 19.50 2.09 -50.73
CA GLY A 177 20.33 3.28 -50.70
C GLY A 177 21.82 2.95 -50.64
N TYR A 178 22.20 2.04 -49.74
CA TYR A 178 23.58 1.57 -49.61
C TYR A 178 24.11 0.89 -50.89
N TRP A 179 23.30 0.04 -51.53
CA TRP A 179 23.61 -0.59 -52.78
C TRP A 179 23.91 0.43 -53.87
N GLY A 180 23.07 1.47 -53.97
CA GLY A 180 23.33 2.58 -54.92
C GLY A 180 24.67 3.27 -54.65
N VAL A 181 24.99 3.52 -53.38
CA VAL A 181 26.30 4.12 -53.02
C VAL A 181 27.48 3.22 -53.44
N VAL A 182 27.43 1.91 -53.16
CA VAL A 182 28.48 0.96 -53.50
C VAL A 182 28.70 0.86 -55.03
N LEU A 183 27.63 0.97 -55.82
CA LEU A 183 27.69 0.87 -57.27
C LEU A 183 28.22 2.16 -57.94
N PHE A 184 27.82 3.34 -57.45
CA PHE A 184 28.03 4.59 -58.19
C PHE A 184 29.02 5.54 -57.53
N ALA A 185 29.33 5.42 -56.23
CA ALA A 185 30.28 6.32 -55.59
C ALA A 185 31.72 5.87 -55.79
N PRO A 186 32.64 6.75 -56.28
CA PRO A 186 34.04 6.41 -56.65
C PRO A 186 34.83 5.77 -55.49
N TYR A 187 34.67 6.27 -54.28
CA TYR A 187 35.33 5.72 -53.10
C TYR A 187 34.98 4.24 -52.89
N TRP A 188 33.70 3.89 -52.92
CA TRP A 188 33.23 2.53 -52.68
C TRP A 188 33.57 1.57 -53.83
N GLN A 189 33.75 2.08 -55.05
CA GLN A 189 34.27 1.29 -56.18
C GLN A 189 35.72 0.87 -55.96
N ALA A 190 36.53 1.71 -55.29
CA ALA A 190 37.89 1.40 -54.92
C ALA A 190 37.97 0.37 -53.77
N TYR A 191 37.03 0.43 -52.80
CA TYR A 191 37.03 -0.41 -51.58
C TYR A 191 35.90 -1.43 -51.60
N ARG A 192 35.72 -2.20 -52.69
CA ARG A 192 34.63 -3.15 -52.91
C ARG A 192 34.48 -4.19 -51.79
N VAL A 193 35.58 -4.74 -51.27
CA VAL A 193 35.57 -5.76 -50.25
C VAL A 193 34.91 -5.23 -48.97
N THR A 194 35.30 -4.03 -48.53
CA THR A 194 34.70 -3.36 -47.37
C THR A 194 33.22 -3.05 -47.62
N GLY A 195 32.87 -2.59 -48.84
CA GLY A 195 31.50 -2.33 -49.23
C GLY A 195 30.61 -3.56 -49.11
N TRP A 196 31.05 -4.71 -49.60
CA TRP A 196 30.32 -5.97 -49.48
C TRP A 196 30.23 -6.46 -48.03
N ALA A 197 31.31 -6.37 -47.26
CA ALA A 197 31.30 -6.77 -45.85
C ALA A 197 30.27 -5.99 -45.03
N LEU A 198 30.18 -4.68 -45.22
CA LEU A 198 29.22 -3.80 -44.57
C LEU A 198 27.77 -4.06 -45.07
N PHE A 199 27.60 -4.36 -46.38
CA PHE A 199 26.28 -4.76 -46.91
C PHE A 199 25.75 -5.99 -46.21
N PHE A 200 26.57 -7.05 -46.06
CA PHE A 200 26.16 -8.25 -45.33
C PHE A 200 25.90 -7.97 -43.84
N ALA A 201 26.66 -7.06 -43.21
CA ALA A 201 26.39 -6.65 -41.83
C ALA A 201 25.03 -5.95 -41.72
N LEU A 202 24.71 -5.02 -42.63
CA LEU A 202 23.39 -4.37 -42.67
C LEU A 202 22.24 -5.33 -42.99
N LEU A 203 22.50 -6.41 -43.73
CA LEU A 203 21.50 -7.43 -44.03
C LEU A 203 21.27 -8.37 -42.83
N ILE A 204 22.35 -8.88 -42.24
CA ILE A 204 22.28 -9.98 -41.25
C ILE A 204 21.92 -9.44 -39.85
N LEU A 205 22.51 -8.33 -39.42
CA LEU A 205 22.39 -7.84 -38.05
C LEU A 205 20.95 -7.48 -37.66
N PRO A 206 20.16 -6.71 -38.46
CA PRO A 206 18.79 -6.42 -38.14
C PRO A 206 17.89 -7.66 -38.12
N TYR A 207 18.13 -8.61 -39.03
CA TYR A 207 17.43 -9.90 -39.02
C TYR A 207 17.66 -10.69 -37.72
N TYR A 208 18.93 -10.79 -37.29
CA TYR A 208 19.28 -11.46 -36.04
C TYR A 208 18.65 -10.79 -34.81
N VAL A 209 18.73 -9.46 -34.74
CA VAL A 209 18.12 -8.69 -33.65
C VAL A 209 16.60 -8.84 -33.64
N SER A 210 15.93 -8.83 -34.80
CA SER A 210 14.50 -9.08 -34.89
C SER A 210 14.10 -10.45 -34.31
N LYS A 211 14.88 -11.50 -34.64
CA LYS A 211 14.65 -12.86 -34.09
C LYS A 211 14.84 -12.92 -32.58
N LEU A 212 15.88 -12.24 -32.08
CA LEU A 212 16.14 -12.17 -30.64
C LEU A 212 15.00 -11.46 -29.88
N LEU A 213 14.56 -10.31 -30.39
CA LEU A 213 13.45 -9.55 -29.82
C LEU A 213 12.15 -10.38 -29.78
N THR A 214 11.82 -11.05 -30.88
CA THR A 214 10.63 -11.91 -30.93
C THR A 214 10.72 -13.03 -29.88
N ARG A 215 11.89 -13.63 -29.70
CA ARG A 215 12.09 -14.65 -28.66
C ARG A 215 11.88 -14.09 -27.24
N ILE A 216 12.44 -12.91 -26.97
CA ILE A 216 12.30 -12.23 -25.66
C ILE A 216 10.83 -11.91 -25.41
N GLN A 217 10.11 -11.34 -26.40
CA GLN A 217 8.69 -11.01 -26.26
C GLN A 217 7.82 -12.25 -26.01
N VAL A 218 8.03 -13.33 -26.76
CA VAL A 218 7.31 -14.59 -26.57
C VAL A 218 7.58 -15.19 -25.19
N SER A 219 8.85 -15.18 -24.76
CA SER A 219 9.21 -15.66 -23.42
C SER A 219 8.55 -14.84 -22.31
N ARG A 220 8.51 -13.52 -22.46
CA ARG A 220 7.85 -12.61 -21.51
C ARG A 220 6.34 -12.88 -21.44
N VAL A 221 5.66 -12.96 -22.58
CA VAL A 221 4.21 -13.25 -22.62
C VAL A 221 3.91 -14.58 -21.96
N ARG A 222 4.68 -15.63 -22.26
CA ARG A 222 4.50 -16.95 -21.61
C ARG A 222 4.71 -16.90 -20.10
N ALA A 223 5.70 -16.13 -19.63
CA ALA A 223 5.93 -15.96 -18.19
C ALA A 223 4.76 -15.21 -17.52
N GLU A 224 4.22 -14.17 -18.17
CA GLU A 224 3.05 -13.43 -17.67
C GLU A 224 1.79 -14.31 -17.66
N GLU A 225 1.56 -15.10 -18.71
CA GLU A 225 0.44 -16.05 -18.77
C GLU A 225 0.53 -17.13 -17.69
N ALA A 226 1.72 -17.72 -17.51
CA ALA A 226 1.96 -18.71 -16.45
C ALA A 226 1.71 -18.13 -15.06
N ASN A 227 2.15 -16.89 -14.82
CA ASN A 227 1.92 -16.20 -13.53
C ASN A 227 0.44 -15.88 -13.30
N ARG A 228 -0.30 -15.45 -14.34
CA ARG A 228 -1.76 -15.26 -14.27
C ARG A 228 -2.50 -16.56 -13.99
N ALA A 229 -2.13 -17.65 -14.69
CA ALA A 229 -2.73 -18.97 -14.48
C ALA A 229 -2.49 -19.47 -13.05
N LYS A 230 -1.24 -19.32 -12.52
CA LYS A 230 -0.89 -19.64 -11.11
C LYS A 230 -1.77 -18.87 -10.12
N SER A 231 -1.93 -17.55 -10.32
CA SER A 231 -2.72 -16.70 -9.42
C SER A 231 -4.21 -17.05 -9.46
N SER A 232 -4.76 -17.32 -10.67
CA SER A 232 -6.16 -17.72 -10.82
C SER A 232 -6.43 -19.10 -10.20
N PHE A 233 -5.51 -20.05 -10.38
CA PHE A 233 -5.60 -21.36 -9.76
C PHE A 233 -5.63 -21.28 -8.24
N LEU A 234 -4.72 -20.51 -7.62
CA LEU A 234 -4.67 -20.34 -6.17
C LEU A 234 -5.92 -19.63 -5.64
N ALA A 235 -6.44 -18.61 -6.34
CA ALA A 235 -7.68 -17.95 -5.95
C ALA A 235 -8.88 -18.90 -5.96
N ASN A 236 -9.03 -19.70 -7.01
CA ASN A 236 -10.11 -20.68 -7.10
C ASN A 236 -9.97 -21.78 -6.04
N MET A 237 -8.75 -22.30 -5.84
CA MET A 237 -8.48 -23.32 -4.82
C MET A 237 -8.82 -22.83 -3.40
N SER A 238 -8.62 -21.55 -3.10
CA SER A 238 -9.01 -21.04 -1.80
C SER A 238 -10.52 -21.02 -1.59
N HIS A 239 -11.27 -20.57 -2.59
CA HIS A 239 -12.74 -20.65 -2.51
C HIS A 239 -13.21 -22.09 -2.32
N GLU A 240 -12.62 -23.03 -3.09
CA GLU A 240 -12.94 -24.46 -2.99
C GLU A 240 -12.53 -25.07 -1.64
N MET A 241 -11.47 -24.55 -0.99
CA MET A 241 -11.05 -25.00 0.34
C MET A 241 -11.84 -24.31 1.47
N ARG A 242 -12.18 -23.02 1.31
CA ARG A 242 -12.90 -22.26 2.34
C ARG A 242 -14.30 -22.83 2.59
N THR A 243 -15.00 -23.22 1.55
CA THR A 243 -16.37 -23.78 1.65
C THR A 243 -16.45 -25.02 2.54
N PRO A 244 -15.67 -26.11 2.30
CA PRO A 244 -15.72 -27.28 3.18
C PRO A 244 -15.20 -27.00 4.58
N LEU A 245 -14.20 -26.11 4.75
CA LEU A 245 -13.70 -25.73 6.06
C LEU A 245 -14.77 -24.98 6.87
N SER A 246 -15.52 -24.04 6.25
CA SER A 246 -16.64 -23.36 6.90
C SER A 246 -17.75 -24.34 7.28
N GLY A 247 -18.00 -25.34 6.45
CA GLY A 247 -18.93 -26.43 6.77
C GLY A 247 -18.51 -27.22 8.02
N ILE A 248 -17.22 -27.58 8.11
CA ILE A 248 -16.68 -28.32 9.28
C ILE A 248 -16.81 -27.45 10.57
N VAL A 249 -16.47 -26.14 10.48
CA VAL A 249 -16.63 -25.23 11.63
C VAL A 249 -18.10 -25.14 12.05
N GLY A 250 -19.02 -24.94 11.11
CA GLY A 250 -20.45 -24.83 11.44
C GLY A 250 -21.03 -26.12 12.06
N VAL A 251 -20.60 -27.30 11.59
CA VAL A 251 -20.99 -28.58 12.22
C VAL A 251 -20.40 -28.69 13.63
N ALA A 252 -19.14 -28.27 13.83
CA ALA A 252 -18.50 -28.28 15.12
C ALA A 252 -19.21 -27.34 16.12
N GLU A 253 -19.65 -26.17 15.69
CA GLU A 253 -20.43 -25.23 16.49
C GLU A 253 -21.81 -25.81 16.86
N LEU A 254 -22.50 -26.43 15.91
CA LEU A 254 -23.76 -27.11 16.17
C LEU A 254 -23.62 -28.26 17.19
N LEU A 255 -22.54 -29.04 17.12
CA LEU A 255 -22.29 -30.11 18.09
C LEU A 255 -22.01 -29.56 19.47
N GLN A 256 -21.43 -28.39 19.63
CA GLN A 256 -21.22 -27.72 20.93
C GLN A 256 -22.53 -27.27 21.60
N THR A 257 -23.59 -27.07 20.82
CA THR A 257 -24.94 -26.75 21.40
C THR A 257 -25.66 -27.99 21.93
N THR A 258 -25.11 -29.18 21.75
CA THR A 258 -25.65 -30.45 22.28
C THR A 258 -24.93 -30.85 23.56
N SER A 259 -25.50 -31.77 24.34
CA SER A 259 -24.85 -32.33 25.53
C SER A 259 -23.67 -33.21 25.11
N LEU A 260 -22.46 -32.71 25.27
CA LEU A 260 -21.21 -33.43 24.98
C LEU A 260 -20.61 -34.01 26.27
N SER A 261 -20.04 -35.20 26.19
CA SER A 261 -19.18 -35.70 27.27
C SER A 261 -17.87 -34.87 27.31
N PRO A 262 -17.16 -34.82 28.47
CA PRO A 262 -15.91 -34.09 28.58
C PRO A 262 -14.86 -34.47 27.50
N GLN A 263 -14.80 -35.74 27.16
CA GLN A 263 -13.92 -36.24 26.08
C GLN A 263 -14.34 -35.74 24.70
N GLN A 264 -15.64 -35.72 24.41
CA GLN A 264 -16.15 -35.19 23.13
C GLN A 264 -15.92 -33.68 23.01
N ALA A 265 -16.11 -32.91 24.09
CA ALA A 265 -15.84 -31.49 24.14
C ALA A 265 -14.35 -31.18 23.86
N GLU A 266 -13.44 -31.99 24.38
CA GLU A 266 -12.00 -31.86 24.11
C GLU A 266 -11.68 -32.16 22.66
N LEU A 267 -12.20 -33.24 22.07
CA LEU A 267 -12.01 -33.57 20.66
C LEU A 267 -12.56 -32.47 19.73
N MET A 268 -13.70 -31.88 20.09
CA MET A 268 -14.30 -30.77 19.35
C MET A 268 -13.43 -29.52 19.40
N ARG A 269 -12.82 -29.20 20.55
CA ARG A 269 -11.87 -28.10 20.68
C ARG A 269 -10.65 -28.32 19.78
N LEU A 270 -10.08 -29.52 19.78
CA LEU A 270 -8.95 -29.89 18.92
C LEU A 270 -9.30 -29.79 17.44
N MET A 271 -10.48 -30.29 17.04
CA MET A 271 -10.95 -30.22 15.65
C MET A 271 -11.12 -28.77 15.20
N ARG A 272 -11.79 -27.92 16.00
CA ARG A 272 -11.98 -26.51 15.70
C ARG A 272 -10.65 -25.76 15.57
N HIS A 273 -9.72 -26.03 16.48
CA HIS A 273 -8.38 -25.45 16.44
C HIS A 273 -7.65 -25.84 15.12
N SER A 274 -7.72 -27.11 14.74
CA SER A 274 -7.09 -27.60 13.50
C SER A 274 -7.69 -26.97 12.26
N VAL A 275 -9.01 -26.82 12.17
CA VAL A 275 -9.69 -26.19 11.03
C VAL A 275 -9.40 -24.70 10.96
N THR A 276 -9.36 -23.99 12.11
CA THR A 276 -8.98 -22.58 12.15
C THR A 276 -7.55 -22.37 11.66
N LEU A 277 -6.63 -23.24 12.09
CA LEU A 277 -5.24 -23.22 11.62
C LEU A 277 -5.15 -23.45 10.11
N LEU A 278 -5.87 -24.44 9.58
CA LEU A 278 -5.87 -24.75 8.15
C LEU A 278 -6.46 -23.59 7.33
N ARG A 279 -7.51 -22.93 7.81
CA ARG A 279 -8.09 -21.75 7.18
C ARG A 279 -7.08 -20.61 7.12
N SER A 280 -6.39 -20.33 8.23
CA SER A 280 -5.32 -19.31 8.25
C SER A 280 -4.22 -19.60 7.25
N LEU A 281 -3.80 -20.88 7.13
CA LEU A 281 -2.81 -21.32 6.14
C LEU A 281 -3.23 -21.05 4.68
N VAL A 282 -4.49 -21.35 4.37
CA VAL A 282 -5.04 -21.11 3.03
C VAL A 282 -5.09 -19.60 2.74
N ASP A 283 -5.54 -18.80 3.69
CA ASP A 283 -5.60 -17.34 3.54
C ASP A 283 -4.17 -16.75 3.41
N ASP A 284 -3.19 -17.22 4.19
CA ASP A 284 -1.76 -16.81 4.09
C ASP A 284 -1.18 -17.08 2.70
N VAL A 285 -1.41 -18.26 2.12
CA VAL A 285 -0.92 -18.63 0.78
C VAL A 285 -1.55 -17.75 -0.30
N LEU A 286 -2.82 -17.40 -0.14
CA LEU A 286 -3.52 -16.49 -1.05
C LEU A 286 -2.98 -15.08 -0.99
N ASP A 287 -2.77 -14.54 0.23
CA ASP A 287 -2.28 -13.19 0.39
C ASP A 287 -0.90 -13.05 -0.27
N ILE A 288 0.00 -14.03 -0.06
CA ILE A 288 1.28 -14.08 -0.76
C ILE A 288 1.09 -14.09 -2.28
N SER A 289 0.15 -14.89 -2.79
CA SER A 289 -0.10 -14.99 -4.22
C SER A 289 -0.64 -13.70 -4.83
N LYS A 290 -1.53 -12.99 -4.09
CA LYS A 290 -2.05 -11.67 -4.50
C LYS A 290 -0.96 -10.61 -4.51
N ILE A 291 -0.06 -10.63 -3.51
CA ILE A 291 1.08 -9.71 -3.43
C ILE A 291 2.06 -9.95 -4.59
N GLU A 292 2.42 -11.23 -4.86
CA GLU A 292 3.30 -11.58 -6.00
C GLU A 292 2.74 -11.16 -7.36
N ALA A 293 1.42 -11.22 -7.51
CA ALA A 293 0.73 -10.79 -8.72
C ALA A 293 0.57 -9.25 -8.82
N GLY A 294 0.96 -8.48 -7.79
CA GLY A 294 0.73 -7.03 -7.71
C GLY A 294 -0.75 -6.67 -7.68
N ARG A 295 -1.61 -7.57 -7.16
CA ARG A 295 -3.08 -7.41 -7.11
C ARG A 295 -3.59 -6.98 -5.75
N LEU A 296 -2.73 -7.00 -4.72
CA LEU A 296 -3.11 -6.48 -3.42
C LEU A 296 -3.04 -4.95 -3.47
N THR A 297 -4.15 -4.31 -3.14
CA THR A 297 -4.29 -2.85 -3.13
C THR A 297 -4.44 -2.37 -1.70
N ILE A 298 -3.79 -1.26 -1.37
CA ILE A 298 -3.95 -0.58 -0.09
C ILE A 298 -5.26 0.22 -0.12
N GLU A 299 -6.14 -0.04 0.83
CA GLU A 299 -7.40 0.67 0.99
C GLU A 299 -7.25 1.78 2.03
N MET A 300 -7.18 3.03 1.55
CA MET A 300 -7.02 4.19 2.42
C MET A 300 -8.35 4.57 3.06
N ALA A 301 -8.48 4.34 4.36
CA ALA A 301 -9.64 4.69 5.18
C ALA A 301 -9.22 5.52 6.39
N ASP A 302 -10.12 6.36 6.89
CA ASP A 302 -9.95 7.02 8.18
C ASP A 302 -10.26 6.02 9.29
N PHE A 303 -9.39 5.91 10.28
CA PHE A 303 -9.54 4.96 11.37
C PHE A 303 -9.00 5.51 12.70
N ASP A 304 -9.44 4.87 13.78
CA ASP A 304 -8.95 5.14 15.13
C ASP A 304 -7.85 4.14 15.49
N LEU A 305 -6.64 4.67 15.74
CA LEU A 305 -5.46 3.88 16.09
C LEU A 305 -5.63 3.19 17.45
N HIS A 306 -6.16 3.91 18.46
CA HIS A 306 -6.35 3.37 19.81
C HIS A 306 -7.40 2.25 19.79
N ALA A 307 -8.54 2.45 19.15
CA ALA A 307 -9.56 1.43 18.99
C ALA A 307 -9.02 0.19 18.24
N THR A 308 -8.19 0.38 17.22
CA THR A 308 -7.56 -0.71 16.46
C THR A 308 -6.62 -1.53 17.34
N LEU A 309 -5.76 -0.88 18.13
CA LEU A 309 -4.80 -1.53 19.03
C LEU A 309 -5.53 -2.22 20.19
N ASN A 310 -6.46 -1.53 20.84
CA ASN A 310 -7.21 -2.08 21.97
C ASN A 310 -8.08 -3.28 21.57
N GLY A 311 -8.68 -3.24 20.37
CA GLY A 311 -9.38 -4.39 19.79
C GLY A 311 -8.48 -5.62 19.61
N LEU A 312 -7.20 -5.41 19.18
CA LEU A 312 -6.23 -6.49 19.08
C LEU A 312 -5.78 -7.01 20.45
N VAL A 313 -5.52 -6.10 21.38
CA VAL A 313 -5.14 -6.46 22.76
C VAL A 313 -6.28 -7.25 23.42
N GLY A 314 -7.53 -6.79 23.31
CA GLY A 314 -8.70 -7.50 23.84
C GLY A 314 -8.85 -8.91 23.25
N LEU A 315 -8.60 -9.06 21.94
CA LEU A 315 -8.64 -10.37 21.27
C LEU A 315 -7.54 -11.33 21.77
N LEU A 316 -6.34 -10.83 22.05
CA LEU A 316 -5.17 -11.66 22.35
C LEU A 316 -4.89 -11.80 23.86
N ARG A 317 -5.37 -10.91 24.70
CA ARG A 317 -5.21 -10.93 26.16
C ARG A 317 -5.65 -12.25 26.81
N PRO A 318 -6.80 -12.87 26.45
CA PRO A 318 -7.17 -14.16 27.00
C PRO A 318 -6.14 -15.28 26.75
N TYR A 319 -5.47 -15.25 25.60
CA TYR A 319 -4.43 -16.22 25.25
C TYR A 319 -3.14 -15.97 26.04
N ALA A 320 -2.78 -14.71 26.26
CA ALA A 320 -1.65 -14.33 27.10
C ALA A 320 -1.92 -14.71 28.56
N ASN A 321 -3.09 -14.37 29.09
CA ASN A 321 -3.51 -14.70 30.46
C ASN A 321 -3.56 -16.21 30.72
N ALA A 322 -3.99 -17.02 29.76
CA ALA A 322 -4.00 -18.48 29.86
C ALA A 322 -2.58 -19.07 30.02
N LYS A 323 -1.54 -18.35 29.58
CA LYS A 323 -0.14 -18.67 29.78
C LYS A 323 0.48 -17.96 31.01
N GLY A 324 -0.25 -17.08 31.69
CA GLY A 324 0.27 -16.24 32.78
C GLY A 324 1.25 -15.16 32.31
N LEU A 325 1.11 -14.65 31.09
CA LEU A 325 1.95 -13.61 30.52
C LEU A 325 1.35 -12.22 30.78
N GLY A 326 2.20 -11.25 31.16
CA GLY A 326 1.83 -9.83 31.13
C GLY A 326 1.61 -9.36 29.69
N PHE A 327 0.58 -8.52 29.45
CA PHE A 327 0.34 -7.97 28.13
C PHE A 327 0.01 -6.47 28.22
N HIS A 328 0.88 -5.64 27.65
CA HIS A 328 0.82 -4.19 27.73
C HIS A 328 0.80 -3.56 26.33
N ALA A 329 0.02 -2.49 26.16
CA ALA A 329 0.04 -1.66 24.95
C ALA A 329 0.21 -0.19 25.35
N MET A 330 1.14 0.50 24.71
CA MET A 330 1.44 1.90 24.95
C MET A 330 1.48 2.65 23.63
N VAL A 331 0.83 3.80 23.58
CA VAL A 331 0.84 4.71 22.43
C VAL A 331 1.35 6.06 22.91
N ASP A 332 2.31 6.63 22.18
CA ASP A 332 2.78 7.97 22.47
C ASP A 332 1.62 8.97 22.40
N PRO A 333 1.31 9.69 23.50
CA PRO A 333 0.20 10.65 23.53
C PRO A 333 0.32 11.79 22.51
N ALA A 334 1.51 12.02 21.93
CA ALA A 334 1.71 12.98 20.87
C ALA A 334 1.05 12.56 19.53
N ILE A 335 0.72 11.29 19.39
CA ILE A 335 0.10 10.73 18.17
C ILE A 335 -1.40 11.03 18.20
N ASP A 336 -1.94 11.60 17.13
CA ASP A 336 -3.37 11.72 16.96
C ASP A 336 -4.01 10.34 16.77
N TYR A 337 -5.11 10.08 17.45
CA TYR A 337 -5.79 8.78 17.35
C TYR A 337 -6.52 8.60 16.02
N ARG A 338 -6.98 9.69 15.38
CA ARG A 338 -7.58 9.67 14.04
C ARG A 338 -6.51 9.75 12.97
N LEU A 339 -6.35 8.69 12.21
CA LEU A 339 -5.36 8.58 11.15
C LEU A 339 -6.02 8.04 9.88
N ARG A 340 -5.38 8.25 8.75
CA ARG A 340 -5.80 7.71 7.47
C ARG A 340 -4.74 6.76 6.92
N GLY A 341 -5.15 5.54 6.65
CA GLY A 341 -4.29 4.46 6.17
C GLY A 341 -5.11 3.21 5.88
N ASP A 342 -4.46 2.05 5.93
CA ASP A 342 -5.13 0.76 5.79
C ASP A 342 -5.20 0.04 7.15
N PRO A 343 -6.33 0.15 7.88
CA PRO A 343 -6.48 -0.48 9.19
C PRO A 343 -6.54 -2.01 9.11
N HIS A 344 -6.97 -2.57 7.97
CA HIS A 344 -7.07 -4.02 7.79
C HIS A 344 -5.68 -4.65 7.74
N HIS A 345 -4.81 -4.14 6.88
CA HIS A 345 -3.44 -4.65 6.75
C HIS A 345 -2.57 -4.30 7.96
N LEU A 346 -2.77 -3.13 8.58
CA LEU A 346 -2.11 -2.81 9.86
C LEU A 346 -2.46 -3.83 10.95
N ARG A 347 -3.74 -4.17 11.08
CA ARG A 347 -4.22 -5.19 12.03
C ARG A 347 -3.61 -6.55 11.73
N GLN A 348 -3.51 -6.95 10.47
CA GLN A 348 -2.93 -8.22 10.06
C GLN A 348 -1.43 -8.30 10.40
N VAL A 349 -0.65 -7.23 10.16
CA VAL A 349 0.77 -7.16 10.55
C VAL A 349 0.91 -7.34 12.06
N LEU A 350 0.17 -6.56 12.85
CA LEU A 350 0.23 -6.62 14.31
C LEU A 350 -0.21 -7.99 14.84
N LEU A 351 -1.24 -8.59 14.28
CA LEU A 351 -1.75 -9.91 14.66
C LEU A 351 -0.70 -11.00 14.42
N ASN A 352 0.01 -10.94 13.29
CA ASN A 352 1.09 -11.86 12.96
C ASN A 352 2.26 -11.74 13.95
N LEU A 353 2.65 -10.53 14.30
CA LEU A 353 3.77 -10.30 15.23
C LEU A 353 3.39 -10.65 16.68
N LEU A 354 2.22 -10.22 17.14
CA LEU A 354 1.73 -10.47 18.50
C LEU A 354 1.43 -11.95 18.76
N SER A 355 0.82 -12.64 17.79
CA SER A 355 0.58 -14.08 17.93
C SER A 355 1.90 -14.86 18.02
N ASN A 356 2.94 -14.45 17.29
CA ASN A 356 4.28 -15.00 17.42
C ASN A 356 4.89 -14.71 18.81
N ALA A 357 4.77 -13.48 19.33
CA ALA A 357 5.21 -13.12 20.66
C ALA A 357 4.58 -14.00 21.75
N ILE A 358 3.24 -14.17 21.72
CA ILE A 358 2.51 -15.05 22.66
C ILE A 358 2.95 -16.52 22.51
N LYS A 359 3.17 -16.95 21.28
CA LYS A 359 3.55 -18.33 20.96
C LYS A 359 4.91 -18.68 21.55
N PHE A 360 5.93 -17.82 21.39
CA PHE A 360 7.32 -18.08 21.73
C PHE A 360 7.73 -17.58 23.12
N THR A 361 6.81 -16.98 23.87
CA THR A 361 7.00 -16.63 25.29
C THR A 361 6.31 -17.65 26.19
N GLU A 362 7.06 -18.28 27.08
CA GLU A 362 6.52 -19.22 28.07
C GLU A 362 6.22 -18.52 29.40
N ARG A 363 7.02 -17.55 29.80
CA ARG A 363 6.89 -16.74 31.02
C ARG A 363 7.42 -15.34 30.79
N GLY A 364 6.83 -14.36 31.46
CA GLY A 364 7.22 -12.97 31.36
C GLY A 364 6.14 -12.09 30.75
N GLU A 365 6.48 -11.22 29.83
CA GLU A 365 5.57 -10.20 29.32
C GLU A 365 5.72 -9.98 27.82
N ILE A 366 4.66 -9.39 27.23
CA ILE A 366 4.60 -8.92 25.85
C ILE A 366 4.17 -7.46 25.89
N ALA A 367 4.86 -6.61 25.15
CA ALA A 367 4.57 -5.19 25.07
C ALA A 367 4.44 -4.74 23.61
N VAL A 368 3.45 -3.89 23.34
CA VAL A 368 3.33 -3.15 22.08
C VAL A 368 3.56 -1.68 22.40
N GLU A 369 4.50 -1.07 21.70
CA GLU A 369 4.79 0.36 21.86
C GLU A 369 4.67 1.04 20.50
N VAL A 370 3.96 2.17 20.44
CA VAL A 370 3.82 2.98 19.24
C VAL A 370 4.41 4.35 19.49
N THR A 371 5.43 4.71 18.71
CA THR A 371 6.18 5.96 18.86
C THR A 371 6.09 6.82 17.60
N LEU A 372 6.06 8.13 17.77
CA LEU A 372 6.10 9.11 16.70
C LEU A 372 7.55 9.36 16.28
N LEU A 373 7.92 8.98 15.04
CA LEU A 373 9.26 9.24 14.49
C LEU A 373 9.37 10.61 13.83
N ALA A 374 8.35 10.99 13.06
CA ALA A 374 8.31 12.26 12.36
C ALA A 374 6.87 12.67 12.09
N GLU A 375 6.61 13.97 12.13
CA GLU A 375 5.34 14.58 11.75
C GLU A 375 5.58 15.58 10.61
N THR A 376 4.73 15.52 9.56
CA THR A 376 4.73 16.42 8.42
C THR A 376 3.36 17.12 8.33
N GLU A 377 3.20 18.08 7.42
CA GLU A 377 1.90 18.73 7.20
C GLU A 377 0.82 17.72 6.81
N ASP A 378 1.15 16.73 5.97
CA ASP A 378 0.21 15.78 5.38
C ASP A 378 0.08 14.46 6.15
N GLY A 379 1.01 14.12 7.06
CA GLY A 379 1.01 12.82 7.72
C GLY A 379 2.04 12.66 8.83
N LEU A 380 2.07 11.44 9.36
CA LEU A 380 2.95 11.01 10.44
C LEU A 380 3.71 9.76 10.00
N ARG A 381 4.95 9.62 10.47
CA ARG A 381 5.68 8.35 10.40
C ARG A 381 5.70 7.74 11.80
N LEU A 382 5.05 6.58 11.92
CA LEU A 382 4.94 5.87 13.20
C LEU A 382 5.81 4.63 13.18
N ARG A 383 6.38 4.33 14.34
CA ARG A 383 7.08 3.08 14.63
C ARG A 383 6.27 2.28 15.62
N PHE A 384 6.12 1.00 15.32
CA PHE A 384 5.48 -0.02 16.13
C PHE A 384 6.54 -1.00 16.58
N ASP A 385 6.76 -1.14 17.87
CA ASP A 385 7.66 -2.11 18.47
C ASP A 385 6.82 -3.18 19.20
N VAL A 386 6.95 -4.45 18.79
CA VAL A 386 6.34 -5.62 19.45
C VAL A 386 7.45 -6.36 20.16
N ARG A 387 7.50 -6.22 21.48
CA ARG A 387 8.53 -6.80 22.34
C ARG A 387 8.00 -8.03 23.07
N ASP A 388 8.79 -9.08 23.12
CA ASP A 388 8.56 -10.28 23.90
C ASP A 388 9.78 -10.60 24.77
N THR A 389 9.55 -11.30 25.90
CA THR A 389 10.61 -11.83 26.79
C THR A 389 10.84 -13.33 26.58
N GLY A 390 10.59 -13.82 25.37
CA GLY A 390 10.64 -15.23 25.01
C GLY A 390 12.03 -15.79 24.77
N ILE A 391 12.10 -16.87 24.02
CA ILE A 391 13.36 -17.63 23.75
C ILE A 391 14.40 -16.86 22.97
N GLY A 392 14.03 -15.77 22.30
CA GLY A 392 14.92 -15.02 21.41
C GLY A 392 15.27 -15.77 20.12
N ILE A 393 16.02 -15.09 19.24
CA ILE A 393 16.34 -15.54 17.88
C ILE A 393 17.83 -15.40 17.63
N SER A 394 18.48 -16.46 17.12
CA SER A 394 19.90 -16.42 16.77
C SER A 394 20.15 -15.45 15.59
N GLU A 395 21.35 -14.86 15.53
CA GLU A 395 21.72 -13.89 14.49
C GLU A 395 21.60 -14.46 13.07
N ILE A 396 21.88 -15.75 12.89
CA ILE A 396 21.76 -16.42 11.59
C ILE A 396 20.30 -16.47 11.14
N VAL A 397 19.38 -16.76 12.06
CA VAL A 397 17.94 -16.81 11.76
C VAL A 397 17.35 -15.42 11.60
N GLN A 398 17.78 -14.42 12.38
CA GLN A 398 17.32 -13.03 12.23
C GLN A 398 17.48 -12.50 10.80
N ARG A 399 18.59 -12.84 10.13
CA ARG A 399 18.86 -12.43 8.74
C ARG A 399 17.87 -13.02 7.73
N ARG A 400 17.26 -14.16 8.08
CA ARG A 400 16.40 -14.94 7.18
C ARG A 400 14.94 -15.05 7.63
N ILE A 401 14.59 -14.53 8.81
CA ILE A 401 13.27 -14.74 9.42
C ILE A 401 12.09 -14.16 8.61
N PHE A 402 12.41 -13.26 7.69
CA PHE A 402 11.44 -12.69 6.74
C PHE A 402 11.40 -13.42 5.39
N GLU A 403 12.25 -14.46 5.18
CA GLU A 403 12.17 -15.34 4.02
C GLU A 403 11.02 -16.34 4.21
N ARG A 404 10.49 -16.83 3.08
CA ARG A 404 9.36 -17.78 3.08
C ARG A 404 9.76 -19.13 3.66
N PHE A 405 8.87 -19.72 4.45
CA PHE A 405 9.05 -21.05 5.03
C PHE A 405 10.28 -21.20 5.93
N VAL A 406 10.90 -20.11 6.34
CA VAL A 406 12.00 -20.14 7.29
C VAL A 406 11.45 -20.29 8.71
N GLN A 407 11.99 -21.24 9.44
CA GLN A 407 11.67 -21.53 10.84
C GLN A 407 13.00 -21.64 11.62
N ALA A 408 12.95 -21.29 12.91
CA ALA A 408 14.17 -21.17 13.71
C ALA A 408 14.92 -22.49 13.91
N ASP A 409 14.19 -23.64 14.04
CA ASP A 409 14.73 -24.99 14.21
C ASP A 409 13.69 -26.09 14.00
N GLU A 410 14.10 -27.28 13.55
CA GLU A 410 13.24 -28.49 13.45
C GLU A 410 12.70 -28.94 14.81
N SER A 411 13.38 -28.65 15.92
CA SER A 411 12.97 -28.98 17.28
C SER A 411 11.83 -28.07 17.79
N THR A 412 11.84 -26.78 17.41
CA THR A 412 10.77 -25.82 17.73
C THR A 412 9.52 -26.08 16.92
N THR A 413 9.65 -26.63 15.70
CA THR A 413 8.51 -27.00 14.84
C THR A 413 7.63 -28.08 15.47
N ARG A 414 8.21 -29.05 16.16
CA ARG A 414 7.45 -30.12 16.86
C ARG A 414 6.72 -29.62 18.10
N ARG A 415 7.21 -28.56 18.75
CA ARG A 415 6.66 -28.06 20.02
C ARG A 415 5.67 -26.91 19.84
N TYR A 416 5.87 -26.05 18.83
CA TYR A 416 5.11 -24.81 18.70
C TYR A 416 4.35 -24.68 17.36
N GLY A 417 4.63 -25.51 16.34
CA GLY A 417 3.97 -25.46 15.01
C GLY A 417 4.08 -24.11 14.31
N GLY A 418 3.77 -24.03 13.04
CA GLY A 418 3.69 -22.74 12.33
C GLY A 418 3.99 -22.92 10.86
N THR A 419 3.60 -21.95 10.03
CA THR A 419 3.73 -21.98 8.58
C THR A 419 5.05 -21.41 8.09
N GLY A 420 5.69 -20.54 8.87
CA GLY A 420 6.83 -19.72 8.44
C GLY A 420 6.44 -18.65 7.41
N LEU A 421 5.14 -18.34 7.28
CA LEU A 421 4.64 -17.35 6.32
C LEU A 421 4.27 -16.02 7.00
N GLY A 422 3.87 -16.03 8.28
CA GLY A 422 3.36 -14.84 8.96
C GLY A 422 4.34 -13.65 8.98
N THR A 423 5.63 -13.90 9.23
CA THR A 423 6.67 -12.83 9.21
C THR A 423 6.93 -12.33 7.79
N THR A 424 6.89 -13.21 6.79
CA THR A 424 7.02 -12.84 5.38
C THR A 424 5.84 -11.98 4.92
N ILE A 425 4.61 -12.35 5.31
CA ILE A 425 3.39 -11.58 5.00
C ILE A 425 3.47 -10.21 5.68
N ALA A 426 3.85 -10.15 6.96
CA ALA A 426 4.02 -8.89 7.67
C ALA A 426 5.01 -7.96 6.94
N LYS A 427 6.16 -8.49 6.49
CA LYS A 427 7.14 -7.73 5.72
C LYS A 427 6.55 -7.19 4.42
N GLN A 428 5.90 -8.03 3.63
CA GLN A 428 5.34 -7.62 2.34
C GLN A 428 4.22 -6.59 2.50
N LEU A 429 3.38 -6.70 3.52
CA LEU A 429 2.33 -5.72 3.83
C LEU A 429 2.93 -4.39 4.27
N VAL A 430 3.95 -4.40 5.13
CA VAL A 430 4.65 -3.17 5.55
C VAL A 430 5.32 -2.48 4.36
N GLU A 431 6.02 -3.23 3.49
CA GLU A 431 6.63 -2.70 2.27
C GLU A 431 5.58 -2.13 1.32
N LEU A 432 4.42 -2.77 1.19
CA LEU A 432 3.30 -2.30 0.37
C LEU A 432 2.69 -1.00 0.92
N MET A 433 2.64 -0.85 2.25
CA MET A 433 2.24 0.40 2.93
C MET A 433 3.33 1.50 2.88
N GLY A 434 4.45 1.27 2.19
CA GLY A 434 5.55 2.22 2.06
C GLY A 434 6.46 2.29 3.29
N GLY A 435 6.45 1.26 4.12
CA GLY A 435 7.21 1.15 5.36
C GLY A 435 8.45 0.26 5.28
N VAL A 436 9.04 0.04 6.43
CA VAL A 436 10.16 -0.88 6.66
C VAL A 436 9.92 -1.70 7.92
N ILE A 437 10.41 -2.93 7.96
CA ILE A 437 10.27 -3.85 9.10
C ILE A 437 11.63 -4.46 9.45
N GLY A 438 11.82 -4.73 10.73
CA GLY A 438 13.04 -5.38 11.21
C GLY A 438 12.82 -6.14 12.51
N VAL A 439 13.90 -6.75 13.01
CA VAL A 439 13.93 -7.48 14.26
C VAL A 439 15.25 -7.23 14.99
N THR A 440 15.18 -7.12 16.31
CA THR A 440 16.33 -7.09 17.20
C THR A 440 16.09 -8.14 18.27
N SER A 441 17.00 -9.10 18.43
CA SER A 441 16.79 -10.22 19.36
C SER A 441 18.12 -10.78 19.84
N ALA A 442 18.10 -11.39 21.03
CA ALA A 442 19.20 -12.18 21.54
C ALA A 442 18.65 -13.47 22.17
N LEU A 443 19.35 -14.59 21.96
CA LEU A 443 18.93 -15.89 22.52
C LEU A 443 18.78 -15.80 24.04
N GLY A 444 17.62 -16.20 24.55
CA GLY A 444 17.29 -16.19 25.98
C GLY A 444 16.92 -14.81 26.55
N ALA A 445 16.94 -13.75 25.76
CA ALA A 445 16.59 -12.38 26.19
C ALA A 445 15.32 -11.83 25.54
N GLY A 446 14.67 -12.64 24.70
CA GLY A 446 13.48 -12.23 23.96
C GLY A 446 13.75 -11.55 22.62
N SER A 447 12.71 -11.02 22.00
CA SER A 447 12.80 -10.35 20.70
C SER A 447 11.99 -9.05 20.69
N THR A 448 12.42 -8.12 19.84
CA THR A 448 11.67 -6.93 19.48
C THR A 448 11.52 -6.91 17.96
N PHE A 449 10.33 -7.21 17.49
CA PHE A 449 9.96 -6.96 16.10
C PHE A 449 9.45 -5.54 15.96
N TRP A 450 9.97 -4.81 15.00
CA TRP A 450 9.58 -3.43 14.79
C TRP A 450 9.25 -3.17 13.32
N PHE A 451 8.32 -2.25 13.09
CA PHE A 451 8.06 -1.74 11.75
C PHE A 451 7.70 -0.26 11.79
N GLU A 452 7.98 0.42 10.70
CA GLU A 452 7.73 1.83 10.51
C GLU A 452 6.85 2.02 9.28
N ILE A 453 5.76 2.77 9.39
CA ILE A 453 4.87 3.08 8.28
C ILE A 453 4.52 4.56 8.24
N PRO A 454 4.34 5.15 7.04
CA PRO A 454 3.72 6.46 6.89
C PRO A 454 2.20 6.32 6.98
N LEU A 455 1.57 7.19 7.77
CA LEU A 455 0.12 7.34 7.86
C LEU A 455 -0.24 8.80 7.57
N LEU A 456 -1.39 9.03 6.96
CA LEU A 456 -1.84 10.38 6.63
C LEU A 456 -2.74 10.94 7.75
N LYS A 457 -2.84 12.26 7.81
CA LYS A 457 -3.87 12.93 8.60
C LYS A 457 -5.23 12.79 7.89
N PRO A 458 -6.35 12.73 8.62
CA PRO A 458 -7.68 12.70 8.03
C PRO A 458 -7.89 13.90 7.09
N ILE A 459 -8.64 13.69 6.00
CA ILE A 459 -9.03 14.81 5.14
C ILE A 459 -10.05 15.63 5.92
N ALA A 460 -9.72 16.88 6.22
CA ALA A 460 -10.65 17.82 6.84
C ALA A 460 -11.79 18.16 5.86
N ASP A 461 -12.80 17.31 5.77
CA ASP A 461 -14.11 17.72 5.25
C ASP A 461 -14.76 18.59 6.33
N SER A 462 -14.80 19.88 6.05
CA SER A 462 -15.17 20.98 6.94
C SER A 462 -16.63 20.98 7.43
N THR A 463 -17.38 19.88 7.25
CA THR A 463 -18.81 19.81 7.64
C THR A 463 -19.13 18.65 8.58
N THR A 464 -18.24 17.64 8.75
CA THR A 464 -18.53 16.48 9.59
C THR A 464 -17.74 16.45 10.90
N ALA A 465 -16.64 17.22 10.99
CA ALA A 465 -15.78 17.24 12.19
C ALA A 465 -16.43 17.95 13.39
N ALA A 466 -17.33 18.92 13.16
CA ALA A 466 -18.08 19.59 14.23
C ALA A 466 -19.38 18.83 14.64
N ALA A 467 -19.91 17.97 13.76
CA ALA A 467 -21.15 17.24 14.04
C ALA A 467 -20.94 15.86 14.67
N ALA A 468 -19.75 15.25 14.51
CA ALA A 468 -19.45 13.94 15.11
C ALA A 468 -19.05 14.05 16.60
N ASP A 469 -18.60 15.21 17.05
CA ASP A 469 -18.37 15.48 18.48
C ASP A 469 -19.67 15.81 19.23
N ASP A 470 -20.77 16.17 18.52
CA ASP A 470 -22.07 16.51 19.13
C ASP A 470 -23.09 15.38 19.14
N GLU A 471 -22.91 14.28 18.38
CA GLU A 471 -23.92 13.21 18.25
C GLU A 471 -23.86 12.12 19.36
N HIS A 472 -22.86 12.18 20.27
CA HIS A 472 -22.79 11.27 21.44
C HIS A 472 -23.13 11.93 22.77
N VAL A 473 -23.81 13.07 22.80
CA VAL A 473 -24.22 13.73 24.03
C VAL A 473 -25.71 13.53 24.27
N ALA A 474 -26.11 12.30 24.61
CA ALA A 474 -27.39 12.10 25.31
C ALA A 474 -27.26 12.36 26.83
N ASN A 475 -26.05 12.21 27.42
CA ASN A 475 -25.80 12.47 28.85
C ASN A 475 -24.67 13.47 29.04
N PRO A 476 -24.75 14.38 30.03
CA PRO A 476 -23.69 15.35 30.31
C PRO A 476 -22.42 14.62 30.75
N THR A 477 -21.35 14.75 29.98
CA THR A 477 -20.05 14.14 30.28
C THR A 477 -19.20 15.11 31.09
N ILE A 478 -18.56 14.64 32.18
CA ILE A 478 -17.76 15.48 33.07
C ILE A 478 -16.39 14.84 33.36
N GLY A 479 -15.32 15.65 33.32
CA GLY A 479 -14.02 15.27 33.83
C GLY A 479 -13.89 15.55 35.32
N LEU A 480 -13.16 14.73 36.06
CA LEU A 480 -12.84 14.96 37.47
C LEU A 480 -11.36 15.28 37.63
N LEU A 481 -11.03 16.46 38.13
CA LEU A 481 -9.65 16.81 38.52
C LEU A 481 -9.48 16.58 40.01
N VAL A 482 -8.70 15.58 40.39
CA VAL A 482 -8.45 15.22 41.80
C VAL A 482 -7.16 15.86 42.27
N THR A 483 -7.28 16.75 43.27
CA THR A 483 -6.15 17.43 43.88
C THR A 483 -6.56 18.05 45.23
N ASP A 484 -5.67 17.98 46.21
CA ASP A 484 -5.85 18.70 47.50
C ASP A 484 -5.31 20.09 47.49
N ALA A 485 -4.56 20.49 46.46
CA ALA A 485 -4.05 21.86 46.23
C ALA A 485 -4.93 22.58 45.20
N SER A 486 -4.99 23.90 45.29
CA SER A 486 -5.64 24.69 44.26
C SER A 486 -4.91 24.52 42.91
N PRO A 487 -5.57 24.07 41.85
CA PRO A 487 -4.93 23.82 40.57
C PRO A 487 -4.41 25.15 40.00
N THR A 488 -3.22 25.10 39.41
CA THR A 488 -2.67 26.29 38.71
C THR A 488 -3.60 26.66 37.54
N ARG A 489 -3.56 27.95 37.14
CA ARG A 489 -4.36 28.44 36.02
C ARG A 489 -4.07 27.65 34.75
N GLN A 490 -2.82 27.22 34.55
CA GLN A 490 -2.37 26.42 33.40
C GLN A 490 -3.04 25.01 33.38
N VAL A 491 -2.99 24.27 34.48
CA VAL A 491 -3.63 22.96 34.61
C VAL A 491 -5.15 23.07 34.41
N ARG A 492 -5.78 24.10 34.96
CA ARG A 492 -7.22 24.36 34.82
C ARG A 492 -7.59 24.56 33.35
N THR A 493 -6.87 25.46 32.63
CA THR A 493 -7.11 25.71 31.20
C THR A 493 -6.85 24.46 30.34
N LEU A 494 -5.82 23.67 30.67
CA LEU A 494 -5.50 22.42 29.99
C LEU A 494 -6.65 21.41 30.11
N VAL A 495 -7.14 21.15 31.32
CA VAL A 495 -8.21 20.20 31.60
C VAL A 495 -9.54 20.66 30.97
N GLU A 496 -9.85 21.97 31.09
CA GLU A 496 -11.05 22.56 30.48
C GLU A 496 -11.06 22.43 28.96
N SER A 497 -9.91 22.63 28.32
CA SER A 497 -9.77 22.44 26.86
C SER A 497 -9.83 20.99 26.41
N ALA A 498 -9.50 20.03 27.28
CA ALA A 498 -9.49 18.62 26.96
C ALA A 498 -10.82 17.93 27.25
N CYS A 499 -11.46 18.25 28.40
CA CYS A 499 -12.67 17.57 28.87
C CYS A 499 -13.95 18.40 28.64
N GLY A 500 -13.85 19.69 28.26
CA GLY A 500 -14.96 20.62 28.15
C GLY A 500 -15.49 21.04 29.53
N ARG A 501 -16.19 20.14 30.25
CA ARG A 501 -16.64 20.35 31.62
C ARG A 501 -15.81 19.55 32.61
N PHE A 502 -15.42 20.12 33.73
CA PHE A 502 -14.76 19.38 34.79
C PHE A 502 -15.13 19.91 36.19
N ASP A 503 -15.00 19.01 37.18
CA ASP A 503 -15.18 19.32 38.59
C ASP A 503 -13.86 19.07 39.34
N THR A 504 -13.53 19.86 40.32
CA THR A 504 -12.34 19.69 41.15
C THR A 504 -12.73 19.00 42.45
N VAL A 505 -12.09 17.91 42.77
CA VAL A 505 -12.44 17.06 43.92
C VAL A 505 -11.18 16.78 44.73
N SER A 506 -11.29 16.81 46.06
CA SER A 506 -10.20 16.40 46.94
C SER A 506 -10.02 14.88 46.96
N VAL A 507 -8.81 14.41 47.26
CA VAL A 507 -8.45 12.99 47.28
C VAL A 507 -9.40 12.16 48.12
N ALA A 508 -9.78 12.66 49.30
CA ALA A 508 -10.67 11.96 50.23
C ALA A 508 -12.12 11.80 49.74
N LEU A 509 -12.57 12.66 48.83
CA LEU A 509 -13.96 12.72 48.36
C LEU A 509 -14.16 12.16 46.95
N VAL A 510 -13.13 11.66 46.28
CA VAL A 510 -13.22 11.23 44.89
C VAL A 510 -14.17 10.04 44.69
N ALA A 511 -14.04 8.96 45.46
CA ALA A 511 -14.90 7.79 45.32
C ALA A 511 -16.38 8.10 45.66
N PRO A 512 -16.71 8.79 46.77
CA PRO A 512 -18.09 9.22 47.01
C PRO A 512 -18.65 10.13 45.91
N ARG A 513 -17.81 11.02 45.31
CA ARG A 513 -18.24 11.91 44.23
C ARG A 513 -18.55 11.14 42.97
N ILE A 514 -17.72 10.17 42.59
CA ILE A 514 -17.95 9.29 41.45
C ILE A 514 -19.28 8.56 41.61
N ARG A 515 -19.52 7.90 42.75
CA ARG A 515 -20.78 7.19 43.04
C ARG A 515 -21.99 8.09 42.87
N LYS A 516 -21.92 9.31 43.43
CA LYS A 516 -23.02 10.27 43.34
C LYS A 516 -23.31 10.71 41.90
N LEU A 517 -22.25 10.89 41.06
CA LEU A 517 -22.43 11.21 39.65
C LEU A 517 -23.04 10.06 38.87
N LEU A 518 -22.59 8.84 39.11
CA LEU A 518 -23.17 7.63 38.51
C LEU A 518 -24.63 7.40 38.90
N GLU A 519 -24.99 7.66 40.16
CA GLU A 519 -26.41 7.61 40.63
C GLU A 519 -27.28 8.69 39.95
N GLN A 520 -26.68 9.78 39.46
CA GLN A 520 -27.37 10.85 38.73
C GLN A 520 -27.36 10.67 37.19
N ASP A 521 -26.94 9.50 36.72
CA ASP A 521 -26.81 9.15 35.30
C ASP A 521 -25.89 10.11 34.54
N VAL A 522 -24.86 10.65 35.21
CA VAL A 522 -23.84 11.51 34.61
C VAL A 522 -22.64 10.67 34.19
N THR A 523 -22.31 10.74 32.92
CA THR A 523 -21.15 10.01 32.39
C THR A 523 -19.85 10.71 32.79
N ILE A 524 -18.89 9.99 33.35
CA ILE A 524 -17.55 10.49 33.66
C ILE A 524 -16.63 10.17 32.50
N SER A 525 -15.99 11.17 31.90
CA SER A 525 -15.04 10.97 30.81
C SER A 525 -13.65 10.58 31.29
N ALA A 526 -13.16 11.26 32.32
CA ALA A 526 -11.84 11.02 32.85
C ALA A 526 -11.73 11.43 34.33
N VAL A 527 -10.87 10.72 35.05
CA VAL A 527 -10.38 11.08 36.38
C VAL A 527 -8.89 11.45 36.25
N LEU A 528 -8.59 12.74 36.38
CA LEU A 528 -7.26 13.27 36.27
C LEU A 528 -6.72 13.50 37.68
N VAL A 529 -5.58 12.90 38.02
CA VAL A 529 -4.98 13.02 39.35
C VAL A 529 -3.72 13.86 39.29
N GLY A 530 -3.70 14.96 39.99
CA GLY A 530 -2.50 15.80 40.21
C GLY A 530 -1.89 15.54 41.58
N GLY A 531 -0.59 15.71 41.73
CA GLY A 531 0.12 15.50 43.00
C GLY A 531 1.31 14.55 42.86
N ASP A 532 1.70 13.89 43.94
CA ASP A 532 2.77 12.88 43.93
C ASP A 532 2.25 11.50 43.52
N VAL A 533 3.18 10.60 43.18
CA VAL A 533 2.88 9.22 42.74
C VAL A 533 2.15 8.43 43.81
N GLU A 534 2.46 8.65 45.09
CA GLU A 534 1.81 7.97 46.20
C GLU A 534 0.33 8.33 46.29
N THR A 535 0.00 9.62 46.21
CA THR A 535 -1.36 10.12 46.13
C THR A 535 -2.12 9.56 44.92
N ALA A 536 -1.48 9.52 43.76
CA ALA A 536 -2.08 8.96 42.55
C ALA A 536 -2.42 7.46 42.72
N CYS A 537 -1.49 6.66 43.24
CA CYS A 537 -1.72 5.24 43.53
C CYS A 537 -2.87 5.03 44.52
N GLN A 538 -2.97 5.85 45.60
CA GLN A 538 -4.04 5.79 46.57
C GLN A 538 -5.41 6.11 45.94
N VAL A 539 -5.49 7.16 45.11
CA VAL A 539 -6.70 7.54 44.38
C VAL A 539 -7.14 6.42 43.45
N PHE A 540 -6.24 5.90 42.61
CA PHE A 540 -6.59 4.85 41.67
C PHE A 540 -7.01 3.55 42.34
N ALA A 541 -6.39 3.18 43.46
CA ALA A 541 -6.82 2.07 44.26
C ALA A 541 -8.21 2.30 44.88
N ALA A 542 -8.50 3.52 45.31
CA ALA A 542 -9.80 3.85 45.93
C ALA A 542 -10.96 3.88 44.94
N ILE A 543 -10.72 4.15 43.64
CA ILE A 543 -11.75 4.22 42.58
C ILE A 543 -11.82 2.97 41.72
N ALA A 544 -10.96 1.99 41.95
CA ALA A 544 -10.96 0.71 41.21
C ALA A 544 -12.30 -0.03 41.22
N PRO A 545 -13.07 -0.07 42.38
CA PRO A 545 -14.38 -0.70 42.40
C PRO A 545 -15.42 0.00 41.50
N GLU A 546 -15.39 1.33 41.42
CA GLU A 546 -16.31 2.14 40.61
C GLU A 546 -15.98 2.01 39.13
N ARG A 547 -14.71 1.84 38.78
CA ARG A 547 -14.25 1.58 37.41
C ARG A 547 -14.77 0.24 36.89
N ALA A 548 -14.88 -0.77 37.72
CA ALA A 548 -15.45 -2.08 37.34
C ALA A 548 -16.91 -1.97 36.91
N THR A 549 -17.61 -0.89 37.27
CA THR A 549 -19.02 -0.67 36.94
C THR A 549 -19.27 0.40 35.90
N SER A 550 -18.28 1.25 35.61
CA SER A 550 -18.40 2.34 34.64
C SER A 550 -17.05 2.69 34.04
N ALA A 551 -16.98 2.70 32.70
CA ALA A 551 -15.76 3.01 31.96
C ALA A 551 -15.43 4.50 32.01
N PHE A 552 -14.27 4.88 32.55
CA PHE A 552 -13.71 6.22 32.51
C PHE A 552 -12.18 6.18 32.47
N ALA A 553 -11.57 7.18 31.81
CA ALA A 553 -10.11 7.28 31.71
C ALA A 553 -9.48 7.60 33.07
N MET A 554 -8.35 6.97 33.39
CA MET A 554 -7.50 7.37 34.52
C MET A 554 -6.21 8.01 34.00
N VAL A 555 -6.00 9.27 34.33
CA VAL A 555 -4.84 10.04 33.86
C VAL A 555 -4.09 10.64 35.07
N TYR A 556 -2.79 10.35 35.15
CA TYR A 556 -1.91 10.97 36.10
C TYR A 556 -1.19 12.17 35.48
N LEU A 557 -1.37 13.36 36.05
CA LEU A 557 -0.67 14.58 35.68
C LEU A 557 0.62 14.70 36.49
N SER A 558 1.72 14.19 35.95
CA SER A 558 2.99 14.13 36.66
C SER A 558 3.70 15.49 36.66
N PRO A 559 3.95 16.12 37.79
CA PRO A 559 4.65 17.40 37.86
C PRO A 559 6.15 17.34 37.55
N THR A 560 6.73 16.15 37.51
CA THR A 560 8.15 15.88 37.26
C THR A 560 8.32 14.69 36.32
N GLN A 561 9.51 14.51 35.76
CA GLN A 561 9.85 13.27 35.05
C GLN A 561 9.77 12.08 36.01
N LEU A 562 9.04 11.05 35.62
CA LEU A 562 8.90 9.83 36.41
C LEU A 562 10.19 9.02 36.41
N THR A 563 10.51 8.44 37.58
CA THR A 563 11.56 7.42 37.63
C THR A 563 11.01 6.07 37.17
N SER A 564 11.92 5.15 36.73
CA SER A 564 11.50 3.80 36.35
C SER A 564 10.77 3.04 37.48
N SER A 565 11.05 3.37 38.75
CA SER A 565 10.34 2.83 39.91
C SER A 565 8.92 3.38 40.01
N ASP A 566 8.73 4.67 39.77
CA ASP A 566 7.42 5.31 39.81
C ASP A 566 6.50 4.81 38.70
N GLU A 567 7.05 4.66 37.49
CA GLU A 567 6.32 4.06 36.37
C GLU A 567 5.91 2.61 36.68
N ALA A 568 6.78 1.81 37.28
CA ALA A 568 6.46 0.45 37.67
C ALA A 568 5.33 0.39 38.71
N ARG A 569 5.29 1.33 39.64
CA ARG A 569 4.19 1.44 40.65
C ARG A 569 2.88 1.86 40.01
N LEU A 570 2.88 2.84 39.13
CA LEU A 570 1.67 3.29 38.41
C LEU A 570 1.13 2.22 37.46
N ARG A 571 1.99 1.42 36.83
CA ARG A 571 1.59 0.27 36.00
C ARG A 571 0.87 -0.83 36.76
N GLN A 572 0.98 -0.90 38.08
CA GLN A 572 0.21 -1.84 38.91
C GLN A 572 -1.30 -1.46 38.97
N ALA A 573 -1.60 -0.17 38.77
CA ALA A 573 -2.97 0.27 38.54
C ALA A 573 -3.27 0.20 37.04
N ASP A 574 -3.98 -0.83 36.60
CA ASP A 574 -4.25 -1.12 35.17
C ASP A 574 -4.94 0.06 34.48
N GLY A 575 -4.46 0.42 33.27
CA GLY A 575 -5.06 1.45 32.42
C GLY A 575 -4.79 2.92 32.84
N VAL A 576 -3.75 3.20 33.63
CA VAL A 576 -3.36 4.58 33.97
C VAL A 576 -2.43 5.14 32.89
N THR A 577 -2.81 6.30 32.35
CA THR A 577 -1.96 7.06 31.41
C THR A 577 -1.26 8.22 32.12
N CYS A 578 0.05 8.34 31.98
CA CYS A 578 0.84 9.40 32.62
C CYS A 578 1.11 10.52 31.61
N VAL A 579 0.83 11.76 32.01
CA VAL A 579 0.98 12.95 31.15
C VAL A 579 1.60 14.08 31.96
N SER A 580 2.55 14.83 31.35
CA SER A 580 3.07 16.05 31.99
C SER A 580 2.04 17.18 31.92
N PRO A 581 1.95 18.06 32.94
CA PRO A 581 1.04 19.21 32.92
C PRO A 581 1.41 20.30 31.92
N ASP A 582 2.61 20.25 31.35
CA ASP A 582 3.11 21.17 30.33
C ASP A 582 2.76 20.79 28.89
N VAL A 583 1.98 19.72 28.69
CA VAL A 583 1.58 19.26 27.37
C VAL A 583 0.49 20.13 26.74
N SER A 584 0.35 20.00 25.42
CA SER A 584 -0.75 20.65 24.70
C SER A 584 -2.11 19.99 25.02
N PRO A 585 -3.22 20.73 24.91
CA PRO A 585 -4.58 20.16 25.08
C PRO A 585 -4.85 18.95 24.16
N ARG A 586 -4.24 18.91 22.98
CA ARG A 586 -4.31 17.79 22.04
C ARG A 586 -3.76 16.50 22.66
N VAL A 587 -2.58 16.58 23.27
CA VAL A 587 -1.91 15.43 23.90
C VAL A 587 -2.75 14.89 25.07
N LEU A 588 -3.33 15.77 25.90
CA LEU A 588 -4.20 15.34 26.98
C LEU A 588 -5.48 14.67 26.47
N ARG A 589 -6.11 15.19 25.41
CA ARG A 589 -7.28 14.54 24.79
C ARG A 589 -6.93 13.16 24.25
N ASN A 590 -5.80 13.00 23.56
CA ASN A 590 -5.34 11.71 23.06
C ASN A 590 -5.11 10.71 24.21
N ALA A 591 -4.52 11.16 25.32
CA ALA A 591 -4.31 10.34 26.52
C ALA A 591 -5.64 9.89 27.15
N ILE A 592 -6.61 10.78 27.25
CA ILE A 592 -7.95 10.46 27.74
C ILE A 592 -8.63 9.44 26.80
N HIS A 593 -8.56 9.69 25.50
CA HIS A 593 -9.15 8.79 24.49
C HIS A 593 -8.51 7.39 24.51
N ALA A 594 -7.19 7.31 24.65
CA ALA A 594 -6.49 6.04 24.78
C ALA A 594 -6.96 5.25 26.01
N ALA A 595 -7.12 5.92 27.14
CA ALA A 595 -7.55 5.30 28.38
C ALA A 595 -9.04 4.88 28.36
N THR A 596 -9.93 5.64 27.71
CA THR A 596 -11.35 5.26 27.56
C THR A 596 -11.57 4.10 26.60
N THR A 597 -10.84 4.05 25.50
CA THR A 597 -10.95 2.94 24.53
C THR A 597 -10.40 1.62 25.08
N HIS A 598 -9.50 1.67 26.07
CA HIS A 598 -8.98 0.48 26.73
C HIS A 598 -10.07 -0.27 27.54
N ASP A 599 -10.95 0.44 28.22
CA ASP A 599 -12.00 -0.14 29.09
C ASP A 599 -13.15 -0.78 28.30
N VAL A 600 -13.46 -0.27 27.10
CA VAL A 600 -14.51 -0.87 26.25
C VAL A 600 -14.14 -2.30 25.83
N SER A 601 -12.84 -2.62 25.76
CA SER A 601 -12.38 -3.98 25.46
C SER A 601 -12.42 -4.95 26.64
N GLU A 602 -12.41 -4.47 27.89
CA GLU A 602 -12.53 -5.31 29.10
C GLU A 602 -13.98 -5.64 29.43
N GLY A 603 -14.92 -4.77 29.13
CA GLY A 603 -16.37 -4.98 29.31
C GLY A 603 -17.05 -5.76 28.17
N ALA A 604 -16.34 -6.01 27.07
CA ALA A 604 -16.78 -6.99 26.09
C ALA A 604 -16.57 -8.40 26.68
N GLU A 605 -17.37 -8.81 27.68
CA GLU A 605 -17.73 -10.19 27.79
C GLU A 605 -17.96 -10.71 26.39
N ILE A 606 -17.33 -11.83 26.03
CA ILE A 606 -17.82 -12.63 24.91
C ILE A 606 -19.24 -12.98 25.32
N ILE A 607 -20.15 -12.04 25.03
CA ILE A 607 -21.56 -12.29 25.18
C ILE A 607 -21.77 -13.45 24.23
N ASP A 608 -21.90 -14.65 24.80
CA ASP A 608 -22.37 -15.79 24.06
C ASP A 608 -23.68 -15.33 23.42
N LEU A 609 -23.58 -14.97 22.13
CA LEU A 609 -24.71 -14.49 21.35
C LEU A 609 -25.90 -15.44 21.53
N GLY A 610 -25.64 -16.70 21.90
CA GLY A 610 -26.62 -17.71 22.27
C GLY A 610 -27.37 -17.42 23.57
N GLN A 611 -26.78 -16.75 24.59
CA GLN A 611 -27.45 -16.41 25.84
C GLN A 611 -28.26 -15.11 25.77
N VAL A 612 -27.69 -14.03 25.20
CA VAL A 612 -28.43 -12.75 25.05
C VAL A 612 -29.58 -12.88 24.05
N LEU A 613 -29.42 -13.73 23.07
CA LEU A 613 -30.46 -14.00 22.08
C LEU A 613 -31.57 -14.90 22.65
N LYS A 614 -31.44 -15.51 23.83
CA LYS A 614 -32.51 -16.30 24.47
C LYS A 614 -33.53 -15.45 25.23
N GLU A 615 -33.19 -14.27 25.70
CA GLU A 615 -34.05 -13.52 26.65
C GLU A 615 -35.03 -12.51 26.02
N GLN A 616 -34.94 -12.13 24.75
CA GLN A 616 -35.80 -11.09 24.12
C GLN A 616 -36.32 -11.41 22.71
N ARG A 617 -36.72 -12.63 22.35
CA ARG A 617 -37.06 -12.95 20.97
C ARG A 617 -38.54 -13.06 20.69
N GLN A 618 -38.99 -12.20 19.76
CA GLN A 618 -40.08 -12.56 18.86
C GLN A 618 -39.52 -13.45 17.73
N PRO A 619 -40.14 -14.60 17.42
CA PRO A 619 -39.71 -15.48 16.35
C PRO A 619 -39.82 -14.74 14.99
N LEU A 620 -38.71 -14.60 14.31
CA LEU A 620 -38.62 -13.98 12.96
C LEU A 620 -38.81 -15.06 11.88
N ARG A 621 -39.33 -14.65 10.74
CA ARG A 621 -39.29 -15.44 9.52
C ARG A 621 -38.12 -14.96 8.69
N ILE A 622 -37.09 -15.79 8.48
CA ILE A 622 -35.85 -15.45 7.83
C ILE A 622 -35.74 -16.20 6.49
N LEU A 623 -35.57 -15.48 5.40
CA LEU A 623 -35.26 -16.05 4.11
C LEU A 623 -33.73 -16.10 3.95
N VAL A 624 -33.21 -17.29 3.67
CA VAL A 624 -31.78 -17.51 3.43
C VAL A 624 -31.59 -17.99 1.99
N ALA A 625 -30.81 -17.26 1.22
CA ALA A 625 -30.38 -17.65 -0.12
C ALA A 625 -28.93 -18.21 -0.01
N GLU A 626 -28.76 -19.48 -0.28
CA GLU A 626 -27.47 -20.20 -0.21
C GLU A 626 -27.50 -21.33 -1.23
N ASP A 627 -26.50 -21.45 -2.04
CA ASP A 627 -26.41 -22.45 -3.12
C ASP A 627 -25.87 -23.82 -2.66
N ASN A 628 -25.12 -23.83 -1.55
CA ASN A 628 -24.53 -25.04 -0.99
C ASN A 628 -25.48 -25.74 -0.02
N ALA A 629 -25.89 -26.97 -0.34
CA ALA A 629 -26.83 -27.77 0.48
C ALA A 629 -26.33 -28.01 1.94
N THR A 630 -25.03 -28.13 2.14
CA THR A 630 -24.42 -28.29 3.49
C THR A 630 -24.56 -27.00 4.28
N ASN A 631 -24.25 -25.87 3.69
CA ASN A 631 -24.40 -24.56 4.32
C ASN A 631 -25.87 -24.27 4.62
N GLN A 632 -26.79 -24.58 3.69
CA GLN A 632 -28.24 -24.47 3.92
C GLN A 632 -28.68 -25.23 5.17
N ALA A 633 -28.22 -26.48 5.33
CA ALA A 633 -28.57 -27.30 6.49
C ALA A 633 -28.01 -26.73 7.80
N ILE A 634 -26.79 -26.20 7.78
CA ILE A 634 -26.13 -25.56 8.94
C ILE A 634 -26.88 -24.30 9.34
N VAL A 635 -27.07 -23.37 8.38
CA VAL A 635 -27.74 -22.09 8.66
C VAL A 635 -29.18 -22.28 9.12
N ARG A 636 -29.92 -23.23 8.51
CA ARG A 636 -31.27 -23.60 8.97
C ARG A 636 -31.22 -24.02 10.42
N LYS A 637 -30.38 -25.00 10.77
CA LYS A 637 -30.28 -25.52 12.14
C LYS A 637 -29.88 -24.45 13.14
N LEU A 638 -28.95 -23.58 12.82
CA LEU A 638 -28.52 -22.46 13.66
C LEU A 638 -29.69 -21.50 13.94
N LEU A 639 -30.41 -21.07 12.91
CA LEU A 639 -31.50 -20.13 13.04
C LEU A 639 -32.73 -20.77 13.70
N GLU A 640 -33.04 -22.05 13.43
CA GLU A 640 -34.11 -22.80 14.07
C GLU A 640 -33.81 -23.04 15.57
N SER A 641 -32.55 -23.36 15.93
CA SER A 641 -32.12 -23.48 17.35
C SER A 641 -32.20 -22.13 18.07
N ALA A 642 -32.12 -21.05 17.34
CA ALA A 642 -32.30 -19.69 17.80
C ALA A 642 -33.79 -19.28 17.90
N GLY A 643 -34.75 -20.15 17.57
CA GLY A 643 -36.18 -19.90 17.65
C GLY A 643 -36.83 -19.20 16.47
N HIS A 644 -36.11 -19.10 15.33
CA HIS A 644 -36.61 -18.45 14.11
C HIS A 644 -37.18 -19.47 13.12
N THR A 645 -38.08 -19.03 12.24
CA THR A 645 -38.58 -19.83 11.12
C THR A 645 -37.77 -19.52 9.86
N VAL A 646 -37.18 -20.55 9.25
CA VAL A 646 -36.26 -20.37 8.11
C VAL A 646 -36.90 -20.85 6.81
N LEU A 647 -36.86 -19.99 5.79
CA LEU A 647 -37.16 -20.32 4.41
C LEU A 647 -35.82 -20.36 3.65
N LEU A 648 -35.59 -21.43 2.89
CA LEU A 648 -34.38 -21.59 2.10
C LEU A 648 -34.68 -21.39 0.62
N SER A 649 -33.81 -20.67 -0.06
CA SER A 649 -33.72 -20.59 -1.51
C SER A 649 -32.32 -21.04 -1.96
N SER A 650 -32.22 -21.76 -3.07
CA SER A 650 -30.95 -22.20 -3.64
C SER A 650 -30.29 -21.18 -4.55
N ASN A 651 -30.94 -20.06 -4.83
CA ASN A 651 -30.44 -18.96 -5.65
C ASN A 651 -31.05 -17.64 -5.16
N GLY A 652 -30.55 -16.53 -5.70
CA GLY A 652 -31.02 -15.17 -5.37
C GLY A 652 -32.21 -14.68 -6.21
N GLU A 653 -32.78 -15.52 -7.10
CA GLU A 653 -33.93 -15.20 -7.95
C GLU A 653 -35.27 -15.39 -7.27
#